data_434e86bde2dd49601315d86273d50252
#
_entry.id   434e86bde2dd49601315d86273d50252
#
_cell.length_a   1.000
_cell.length_b   1.000
_cell.length_c   1.000
_cell.angle_alpha   90.00
_cell.angle_beta   90.00
_cell.angle_gamma   90.00
#
_symmetry.space_group_name_H-M   'P 1'
#
loop_
_entity.id
_entity.type
_entity.pdbx_description
1 polymer ?
#
loop_
_entity_poly.entity_id
_entity_poly.type
_entity_poly.pdbx_seq_one_letter_code
_entity_poly.pdbx_strand_id
1 'polypeptide(L)'
;MGALSNFGRRSFLKMASLATAVTATSAFANTEKVLRDATEEEIKNPFPGSKLIKTICTHCSVGCGVIAEVHNGVWVRQEVAQDHPISHGGHCCKGADMIDKIRATNRLQYPIEKVAGKWNRVSWDDAMTKISNKLLELREKFGPDSVMFLGSAKVSNEQGYYIRKFVSMFGTNNIDHQARIXHSPTVAGVANTFGYGAMTNHLGDMHNSKAIIIIGSNPADNHPVAMQHILKGKEQNGAKIIVVDPRFTKTAAKADLYCRIRTGTDIAFLYGVIRLIRENKWYDEKFLNDRVYGVEEIFKECEEYTPEHVEDITGLPKDLLIQAATMFAAADPGCLIWNQGWTQHSIGSSNTRLGSIMQLILGNVGKPGGGCNILRGHDNVQGSTDIGCLSDTLPGYYGLAEGSWKYFAKQWKVDYEWLKGRFKSKELMEAKGNTLSLWIHNVLEAENNKHNGETPLKALVVIGNGISTVTQVHKTKEALDKLDLVVFIDPYVNDAAVITTRNDNLFLLPAASQVETSGTVVNTGRSAQWRSKVVEPLYESRTDHEILFDFAKRMGFYNELVAGMGKGDNFTWPEDATNEIARALKTIGMKGVTAERLKKQQENWHLFNSSSLKGRGVVEKEYYGLPWPCWSETHPGSPVLYNTSLPVSQGGMGFRANFGLEKNGVSLLAVEGSAPKGSKINGGYAEITGANIEALAGVTLTAEEKALVEGKNWKNDDSGILVKYALAAGLCPYGNAKAMTIVPSFTDPIPKHREPLHSFRPDLVAKYPAVKDKVNHFRVNVRYESEQMQQDWTKDYPINIVSGRIVEHMGTGTETRASKYLSELSGEMYGELHPTLAGKLGLNDNDMMWVYGTGGGKIKIKCKHSLRVDEHSVFLPQNFSGIWSGESLVNRYPAQTAPYGLGENSTQVTSYGFDQQTACPETKCSLVRIERA
;
A
#
# COMPACT_ATOMS: atom_id res chain seq x y z
N MET A 1 -44.46 23.51 -13.29
CA MET A 1 -43.04 23.29 -13.46
C MET A 1 -42.18 23.81 -12.28
N GLY A 2 -42.75 24.57 -11.36
CA GLY A 2 -42.00 25.12 -10.22
C GLY A 2 -41.88 24.21 -8.98
N ALA A 3 -42.63 23.13 -8.93
CA ALA A 3 -42.66 22.27 -7.74
C ALA A 3 -41.70 21.09 -7.73
N LEU A 4 -41.02 20.89 -8.87
CA LEU A 4 -40.09 19.74 -8.99
C LEU A 4 -38.62 20.07 -8.71
N SER A 5 -38.32 21.35 -8.47
CA SER A 5 -36.91 21.78 -8.29
C SER A 5 -36.32 21.47 -6.90
N ASN A 6 -37.16 21.03 -5.96
CA ASN A 6 -36.71 20.81 -4.58
C ASN A 6 -36.65 19.33 -4.17
N PHE A 7 -36.84 18.43 -5.14
CA PHE A 7 -36.74 17.00 -4.83
C PHE A 7 -35.35 16.46 -5.16
N GLY A 8 -34.71 15.89 -4.17
CA GLY A 8 -33.45 15.21 -4.41
C GLY A 8 -33.65 13.98 -5.30
N ARG A 9 -32.57 13.59 -5.97
CA ARG A 9 -32.54 12.43 -6.88
C ARG A 9 -33.14 11.16 -6.26
N ARG A 10 -32.98 11.01 -4.95
CA ARG A 10 -33.48 9.87 -4.16
C ARG A 10 -35.01 9.87 -4.05
N SER A 11 -35.60 11.07 -3.88
CA SER A 11 -37.08 11.21 -3.81
C SER A 11 -37.72 10.97 -5.18
N PHE A 12 -37.02 11.37 -6.24
CA PHE A 12 -37.47 11.15 -7.61
C PHE A 12 -37.47 9.66 -7.96
N LEU A 13 -36.42 8.93 -7.60
CA LEU A 13 -36.33 7.50 -7.85
C LEU A 13 -37.36 6.69 -7.05
N LYS A 14 -37.63 7.11 -5.82
CA LYS A 14 -38.67 6.48 -5.00
C LYS A 14 -40.08 6.71 -5.60
N MET A 15 -40.32 7.91 -6.10
CA MET A 15 -41.61 8.21 -6.77
C MET A 15 -41.75 7.49 -8.11
N ALA A 16 -40.67 7.35 -8.86
CA ALA A 16 -40.70 6.66 -10.14
C ALA A 16 -40.94 5.15 -9.96
N SER A 17 -40.37 4.54 -8.94
CA SER A 17 -40.59 3.12 -8.66
C SER A 17 -41.98 2.83 -8.11
N LEU A 18 -42.59 3.79 -7.40
CA LEU A 18 -43.96 3.68 -6.94
C LEU A 18 -44.97 3.95 -8.09
N ALA A 19 -44.65 4.88 -9.01
CA ALA A 19 -45.50 5.19 -10.12
C ALA A 19 -45.65 4.03 -11.13
N THR A 20 -44.66 3.17 -11.25
CA THR A 20 -44.74 1.99 -12.10
C THR A 20 -45.50 0.82 -11.46
N ALA A 21 -45.73 0.88 -10.14
CA ALA A 21 -46.50 -0.17 -9.44
C ALA A 21 -47.98 0.15 -9.31
N VAL A 22 -48.42 1.32 -9.74
CA VAL A 22 -49.77 1.80 -9.49
C VAL A 22 -50.45 2.24 -10.80
N THR A 23 -51.15 1.30 -11.38
CA THR A 23 -52.07 1.64 -12.48
C THR A 23 -53.45 1.94 -11.88
N ALA A 24 -53.74 3.13 -11.62
CA ALA A 24 -55.09 3.73 -11.59
C ALA A 24 -55.26 4.83 -10.52
N THR A 25 -56.16 5.58 -10.80
CA THR A 25 -56.60 6.87 -10.39
C THR A 25 -56.97 7.08 -8.89
N SER A 26 -56.95 6.06 -8.06
CA SER A 26 -57.26 6.22 -6.63
C SER A 26 -55.99 6.16 -5.74
N ALA A 27 -54.85 6.06 -6.33
CA ALA A 27 -53.64 5.73 -5.59
C ALA A 27 -52.82 6.95 -5.11
N PHE A 28 -53.03 8.11 -5.71
CA PHE A 28 -52.25 9.29 -5.34
C PHE A 28 -52.50 9.76 -3.91
N ALA A 29 -53.73 9.66 -3.44
CA ALA A 29 -54.09 10.06 -2.09
C ALA A 29 -53.52 9.07 -1.04
N ASN A 30 -53.36 7.81 -1.42
CA ASN A 30 -52.85 6.79 -0.52
C ASN A 30 -51.32 6.66 -0.55
N THR A 31 -50.66 7.19 -1.59
CA THR A 31 -49.19 7.09 -1.72
C THR A 31 -48.50 7.93 -0.65
N GLU A 32 -49.07 9.12 -0.40
CA GLU A 32 -48.49 10.00 0.63
C GLU A 32 -48.68 9.40 2.05
N LYS A 33 -49.79 8.72 2.23
CA LYS A 33 -50.08 8.01 3.48
C LYS A 33 -49.15 6.81 3.66
N VAL A 34 -48.97 6.03 2.61
CA VAL A 34 -48.09 4.87 2.63
C VAL A 34 -46.64 5.30 2.92
N LEU A 35 -46.19 6.40 2.32
CA LEU A 35 -44.85 6.95 2.56
C LEU A 35 -44.71 7.51 3.97
N ARG A 36 -45.79 8.02 4.55
CA ARG A 36 -45.77 8.54 5.91
C ARG A 36 -45.87 7.44 6.96
N ASP A 37 -46.59 6.37 6.59
CA ASP A 37 -46.79 5.25 7.52
C ASP A 37 -45.59 4.28 7.56
N ALA A 38 -44.70 4.36 6.54
CA ALA A 38 -43.47 3.54 6.55
C ALA A 38 -42.56 4.05 7.69
N THR A 39 -42.37 3.24 8.67
CA THR A 39 -41.53 3.62 9.82
C THR A 39 -40.05 3.73 9.38
N GLU A 40 -39.32 4.50 10.14
CA GLU A 40 -37.86 4.61 9.92
C GLU A 40 -37.20 3.23 9.94
N GLU A 41 -37.71 2.33 10.76
CA GLU A 41 -37.24 0.97 10.87
C GLU A 41 -37.54 0.16 9.61
N GLU A 42 -38.73 0.32 9.04
CA GLU A 42 -39.10 -0.36 7.79
C GLU A 42 -38.29 0.13 6.60
N ILE A 43 -37.93 1.39 6.60
CA ILE A 43 -37.07 1.96 5.55
C ILE A 43 -35.64 1.43 5.70
N LYS A 44 -35.18 1.33 6.94
CA LYS A 44 -33.80 0.89 7.23
C LYS A 44 -33.66 -0.63 7.13
N ASN A 45 -34.72 -1.38 7.44
CA ASN A 45 -34.67 -2.82 7.54
C ASN A 45 -35.90 -3.44 6.89
N PRO A 46 -35.95 -3.46 5.54
CA PRO A 46 -37.13 -3.96 4.83
C PRO A 46 -37.37 -5.47 4.94
N PHE A 47 -36.40 -6.22 5.46
CA PHE A 47 -36.54 -7.67 5.65
C PHE A 47 -36.63 -7.95 7.16
N PRO A 48 -37.85 -8.18 7.69
CA PRO A 48 -38.00 -8.46 9.12
C PRO A 48 -37.09 -9.62 9.55
N GLY A 49 -36.36 -9.40 10.63
CA GLY A 49 -35.42 -10.39 11.16
C GLY A 49 -34.03 -10.33 10.51
N SER A 50 -33.81 -9.41 9.60
CA SER A 50 -32.47 -9.24 9.02
C SER A 50 -31.51 -8.60 10.03
N LYS A 51 -30.23 -8.79 9.83
CA LYS A 51 -29.16 -8.20 10.66
C LYS A 51 -28.40 -7.16 9.87
N LEU A 52 -28.10 -6.03 10.51
CA LEU A 52 -27.26 -4.98 9.94
C LEU A 52 -25.85 -5.15 10.51
N ILE A 53 -24.89 -5.37 9.64
CA ILE A 53 -23.50 -5.62 10.03
C ILE A 53 -22.62 -4.47 9.51
N LYS A 54 -21.91 -3.82 10.45
CA LYS A 54 -20.91 -2.82 10.10
C LYS A 54 -19.63 -3.51 9.65
N THR A 55 -19.11 -3.13 8.51
CA THR A 55 -17.85 -3.69 8.01
C THR A 55 -17.08 -2.63 7.21
N ILE A 56 -15.93 -3.01 6.66
CA ILE A 56 -15.02 -2.09 5.96
C ILE A 56 -14.85 -2.56 4.52
N CYS A 57 -14.92 -1.61 3.59
CA CYS A 57 -14.75 -1.84 2.16
C CYS A 57 -13.43 -2.56 1.87
N THR A 58 -13.44 -3.48 0.90
CA THR A 58 -12.32 -4.37 0.59
C THR A 58 -11.45 -3.89 -0.57
N HIS A 59 -11.61 -2.66 -1.05
CA HIS A 59 -10.92 -2.25 -2.28
C HIS A 59 -9.64 -1.43 -2.05
N CYS A 60 -9.76 -0.24 -1.48
CA CYS A 60 -8.59 0.64 -1.36
C CYS A 60 -8.35 1.09 0.07
N SER A 61 -7.21 1.72 0.28
CA SER A 61 -6.70 2.08 1.60
C SER A 61 -7.42 3.26 2.27
N VAL A 62 -8.47 3.79 1.68
CA VAL A 62 -9.33 4.76 2.39
C VAL A 62 -10.02 4.06 3.56
N GLY A 63 -10.47 2.81 3.37
CA GLY A 63 -11.11 2.06 4.43
C GLY A 63 -12.50 2.56 4.74
N CYS A 64 -13.35 2.70 3.72
CA CYS A 64 -14.73 3.21 3.88
C CYS A 64 -15.60 2.25 4.67
N GLY A 65 -16.48 2.79 5.51
CA GLY A 65 -17.45 1.99 6.24
C GLY A 65 -18.60 1.54 5.34
N VAL A 66 -19.10 0.34 5.60
CA VAL A 66 -20.19 -0.29 4.84
C VAL A 66 -21.18 -0.89 5.84
N ILE A 67 -22.47 -0.75 5.57
CA ILE A 67 -23.51 -1.43 6.35
C ILE A 67 -24.08 -2.55 5.44
N ALA A 68 -23.88 -3.78 5.87
CA ALA A 68 -24.39 -4.96 5.15
C ALA A 68 -25.65 -5.46 5.82
N GLU A 69 -26.73 -5.63 5.06
CA GLU A 69 -27.95 -6.24 5.57
C GLU A 69 -27.98 -7.70 5.16
N VAL A 70 -28.06 -8.59 6.16
CA VAL A 70 -28.02 -10.04 5.95
C VAL A 70 -29.34 -10.64 6.43
N HIS A 71 -30.00 -11.38 5.56
CA HIS A 71 -31.26 -12.06 5.87
C HIS A 71 -31.10 -13.55 5.57
N ASN A 72 -31.32 -14.37 6.58
CA ASN A 72 -31.19 -15.84 6.48
C ASN A 72 -29.82 -16.25 5.90
N GLY A 73 -28.74 -15.58 6.33
CA GLY A 73 -27.39 -15.90 5.88
C GLY A 73 -27.01 -15.35 4.51
N VAL A 74 -27.91 -14.63 3.85
CA VAL A 74 -27.67 -14.04 2.52
C VAL A 74 -27.50 -12.52 2.67
N TRP A 75 -26.46 -11.96 2.05
CA TRP A 75 -26.25 -10.51 2.01
C TRP A 75 -27.23 -9.95 0.98
N VAL A 76 -28.29 -9.29 1.46
CA VAL A 76 -29.42 -8.88 0.61
C VAL A 76 -29.37 -7.41 0.20
N ARG A 77 -28.70 -6.55 1.00
CA ARG A 77 -28.65 -5.13 0.71
C ARG A 77 -27.38 -4.52 1.30
N GLN A 78 -26.88 -3.48 0.68
CA GLN A 78 -25.71 -2.72 1.13
C GLN A 78 -26.06 -1.26 1.23
N GLU A 79 -25.66 -0.64 2.34
CA GLU A 79 -25.84 0.79 2.55
C GLU A 79 -24.51 1.45 2.88
N VAL A 80 -24.43 2.73 2.59
CA VAL A 80 -23.30 3.57 3.01
C VAL A 80 -23.36 3.80 4.52
N ALA A 81 -22.22 3.84 5.18
CA ALA A 81 -22.13 4.13 6.60
C ALA A 81 -22.04 5.64 6.80
N GLN A 82 -23.18 6.29 7.06
CA GLN A 82 -23.24 7.73 7.22
C GLN A 82 -22.41 8.22 8.41
N ASP A 83 -22.35 7.40 9.45
CA ASP A 83 -21.67 7.74 10.70
C ASP A 83 -20.18 7.38 10.70
N HIS A 84 -19.67 6.76 9.63
CA HIS A 84 -18.27 6.32 9.60
C HIS A 84 -17.33 7.53 9.55
N PRO A 85 -16.34 7.65 10.47
CA PRO A 85 -15.54 8.87 10.60
C PRO A 85 -14.68 9.22 9.38
N ILE A 86 -14.36 8.24 8.54
CA ILE A 86 -13.52 8.49 7.37
C ILE A 86 -14.36 8.70 6.11
N SER A 87 -15.34 7.83 5.85
CA SER A 87 -16.07 7.89 4.59
C SER A 87 -17.31 8.77 4.59
N HIS A 88 -17.91 9.04 5.77
CA HIS A 88 -19.11 9.91 5.88
C HIS A 88 -20.20 9.55 4.87
N GLY A 89 -20.46 8.27 4.71
CA GLY A 89 -21.46 7.82 3.74
C GLY A 89 -20.97 7.85 2.29
N GLY A 90 -19.69 8.11 2.06
CA GLY A 90 -19.13 8.09 0.71
C GLY A 90 -18.86 6.67 0.24
N HIS A 91 -19.26 6.39 -1.02
CA HIS A 91 -18.90 5.16 -1.73
C HIS A 91 -18.47 5.54 -3.14
N CYS A 92 -17.50 4.84 -3.67
CA CYS A 92 -17.22 4.87 -5.11
C CYS A 92 -17.90 3.66 -5.76
N CYS A 93 -17.83 3.57 -7.09
CA CYS A 93 -18.47 2.45 -7.80
C CYS A 93 -17.96 1.08 -7.31
N LYS A 94 -16.67 0.98 -6.96
CA LYS A 94 -16.11 -0.28 -6.46
C LYS A 94 -16.70 -0.66 -5.10
N GLY A 95 -16.79 0.30 -4.19
CA GLY A 95 -17.36 0.07 -2.87
C GLY A 95 -18.83 -0.31 -2.95
N ALA A 96 -19.55 0.30 -3.87
CA ALA A 96 -20.98 -0.01 -4.09
C ALA A 96 -21.19 -1.42 -4.64
N ASP A 97 -20.18 -1.98 -5.31
CA ASP A 97 -20.26 -3.28 -5.98
C ASP A 97 -19.88 -4.46 -5.06
N MET A 98 -19.53 -4.23 -3.81
CA MET A 98 -19.02 -5.32 -2.96
C MET A 98 -19.95 -6.53 -2.89
N ILE A 99 -21.25 -6.28 -2.75
CA ILE A 99 -22.24 -7.36 -2.62
C ILE A 99 -22.26 -8.25 -3.86
N ASP A 100 -22.27 -7.64 -5.05
CA ASP A 100 -22.34 -8.42 -6.30
C ASP A 100 -21.05 -9.17 -6.59
N LYS A 101 -19.92 -8.52 -6.33
CA LYS A 101 -18.61 -9.14 -6.49
C LYS A 101 -18.47 -10.39 -5.62
N ILE A 102 -18.89 -10.32 -4.37
CA ILE A 102 -18.72 -11.45 -3.44
C ILE A 102 -19.62 -12.62 -3.82
N ARG A 103 -20.81 -12.34 -4.34
CA ARG A 103 -21.74 -13.37 -4.80
C ARG A 103 -21.50 -13.85 -6.24
N ALA A 104 -20.46 -13.35 -6.89
CA ALA A 104 -20.19 -13.62 -8.31
C ALA A 104 -20.06 -15.13 -8.57
N THR A 105 -20.74 -15.60 -9.61
CA THR A 105 -20.71 -17.03 -9.96
C THR A 105 -19.43 -17.42 -10.71
N ASN A 106 -18.65 -16.45 -11.16
CA ASN A 106 -17.36 -16.73 -11.80
C ASN A 106 -16.18 -16.79 -10.81
N ARG A 107 -16.48 -16.85 -9.52
CA ARG A 107 -15.47 -17.16 -8.50
C ARG A 107 -14.99 -18.60 -8.66
N LEU A 108 -13.80 -18.88 -8.13
CA LEU A 108 -13.36 -20.25 -7.91
C LEU A 108 -14.31 -20.90 -6.89
N GLN A 109 -14.94 -22.01 -7.28
CA GLN A 109 -15.96 -22.65 -6.44
C GLN A 109 -15.43 -23.91 -5.75
N TYR A 110 -14.41 -24.54 -6.29
CA TYR A 110 -13.80 -25.79 -5.75
C TYR A 110 -12.33 -25.83 -6.17
N PRO A 111 -11.53 -26.67 -5.50
CA PRO A 111 -10.11 -26.80 -5.90
C PRO A 111 -9.98 -27.39 -7.30
N ILE A 112 -9.00 -26.89 -8.04
CA ILE A 112 -8.76 -27.27 -9.43
C ILE A 112 -7.26 -27.56 -9.60
N GLU A 113 -6.96 -28.63 -10.34
CA GLU A 113 -5.60 -29.04 -10.71
C GLU A 113 -5.48 -29.07 -12.22
N LYS A 114 -4.37 -28.60 -12.75
CA LYS A 114 -4.07 -28.73 -14.19
C LYS A 114 -3.24 -29.97 -14.41
N VAL A 115 -3.71 -30.87 -15.25
CA VAL A 115 -3.04 -32.12 -15.60
C VAL A 115 -3.13 -32.31 -17.11
N ALA A 116 -1.97 -32.52 -17.76
CA ALA A 116 -1.88 -32.67 -19.20
C ALA A 116 -2.62 -31.55 -19.95
N GLY A 117 -2.47 -30.32 -19.44
CA GLY A 117 -3.06 -29.13 -20.05
C GLY A 117 -4.54 -28.91 -19.80
N LYS A 118 -5.21 -29.81 -19.06
CA LYS A 118 -6.65 -29.72 -18.77
C LYS A 118 -6.91 -29.39 -17.29
N TRP A 119 -7.93 -28.57 -17.06
CA TRP A 119 -8.38 -28.24 -15.71
C TRP A 119 -9.28 -29.36 -15.18
N ASN A 120 -8.97 -29.88 -14.00
CA ASN A 120 -9.71 -30.96 -13.36
C ASN A 120 -10.09 -30.55 -11.92
N ARG A 121 -11.37 -30.72 -11.59
CA ARG A 121 -11.82 -30.55 -10.21
C ARG A 121 -11.19 -31.62 -9.34
N VAL A 122 -10.68 -31.25 -8.17
CA VAL A 122 -10.11 -32.19 -7.18
C VAL A 122 -10.73 -31.88 -5.82
N SER A 123 -10.63 -32.84 -4.90
CA SER A 123 -11.07 -32.61 -3.54
C SER A 123 -10.04 -31.73 -2.80
N TRP A 124 -10.47 -31.04 -1.74
CA TRP A 124 -9.53 -30.34 -0.88
C TRP A 124 -8.44 -31.27 -0.34
N ASP A 125 -8.84 -32.47 0.09
CA ASP A 125 -7.87 -33.41 0.68
C ASP A 125 -6.81 -33.83 -0.35
N ASP A 126 -7.23 -34.13 -1.57
CA ASP A 126 -6.29 -34.50 -2.65
C ASP A 126 -5.34 -33.36 -2.99
N ALA A 127 -5.91 -32.14 -3.16
CA ALA A 127 -5.09 -30.97 -3.51
C ALA A 127 -4.07 -30.69 -2.40
N MET A 128 -4.53 -30.62 -1.14
CA MET A 128 -3.66 -30.30 -0.02
C MET A 128 -2.60 -31.39 0.19
N THR A 129 -2.94 -32.65 -0.01
CA THR A 129 -1.98 -33.75 0.09
C THR A 129 -0.88 -33.62 -0.97
N LYS A 130 -1.29 -33.44 -2.24
CA LYS A 130 -0.33 -33.33 -3.35
C LYS A 130 0.58 -32.12 -3.17
N ILE A 131 0.02 -30.97 -2.83
CA ILE A 131 0.79 -29.73 -2.67
C ILE A 131 1.75 -29.87 -1.48
N SER A 132 1.26 -30.32 -0.32
CA SER A 132 2.09 -30.45 0.88
C SER A 132 3.25 -31.44 0.65
N ASN A 133 2.96 -32.57 0.02
CA ASN A 133 3.98 -33.58 -0.25
C ASN A 133 5.05 -33.02 -1.21
N LYS A 134 4.62 -32.28 -2.23
CA LYS A 134 5.59 -31.70 -3.18
C LYS A 134 6.44 -30.61 -2.53
N LEU A 135 5.82 -29.77 -1.70
CA LEU A 135 6.57 -28.71 -0.98
C LEU A 135 7.60 -29.34 -0.02
N LEU A 136 7.21 -30.42 0.70
CA LEU A 136 8.14 -31.11 1.60
C LEU A 136 9.26 -31.81 0.82
N GLU A 137 8.94 -32.44 -0.32
CA GLU A 137 9.94 -33.05 -1.21
C GLU A 137 10.98 -32.01 -1.64
N LEU A 138 10.53 -30.85 -2.13
CA LEU A 138 11.42 -29.78 -2.57
C LEU A 138 12.26 -29.23 -1.41
N ARG A 139 11.61 -29.05 -0.25
CA ARG A 139 12.27 -28.57 0.97
C ARG A 139 13.40 -29.54 1.38
N GLU A 140 13.12 -30.84 1.37
CA GLU A 140 14.12 -31.83 1.75
C GLU A 140 15.27 -31.90 0.75
N LYS A 141 14.93 -31.86 -0.54
CA LYS A 141 15.92 -32.05 -1.62
C LYS A 141 16.81 -30.81 -1.83
N PHE A 142 16.21 -29.62 -1.80
CA PHE A 142 16.90 -28.37 -2.16
C PHE A 142 17.01 -27.39 -0.99
N GLY A 143 16.33 -27.63 0.10
CA GLY A 143 16.23 -26.71 1.24
C GLY A 143 14.96 -25.85 1.15
N PRO A 144 14.55 -25.27 2.29
CA PRO A 144 13.30 -24.48 2.31
C PRO A 144 13.31 -23.26 1.41
N ASP A 145 14.49 -22.72 1.08
CA ASP A 145 14.61 -21.56 0.19
C ASP A 145 14.29 -21.90 -1.27
N SER A 146 14.05 -23.17 -1.60
CA SER A 146 13.59 -23.55 -2.92
C SER A 146 12.11 -23.21 -3.16
N VAL A 147 11.40 -22.76 -2.11
CA VAL A 147 9.99 -22.39 -2.19
C VAL A 147 9.85 -20.90 -1.87
N MET A 148 9.02 -20.20 -2.65
CA MET A 148 8.65 -18.82 -2.35
C MET A 148 7.14 -18.72 -2.13
N PHE A 149 6.79 -17.91 -1.17
CA PHE A 149 5.40 -17.60 -0.84
C PHE A 149 5.14 -16.12 -1.13
N LEU A 150 4.04 -15.81 -1.77
CA LEU A 150 3.64 -14.42 -1.97
C LEU A 150 2.36 -14.17 -1.18
N GLY A 151 2.45 -13.29 -0.19
CA GLY A 151 1.33 -12.88 0.62
C GLY A 151 0.56 -11.74 -0.05
N SER A 152 -0.37 -11.17 0.69
CA SER A 152 -1.35 -10.27 0.10
C SER A 152 -1.56 -8.98 0.89
N ALA A 153 -1.77 -7.90 0.16
CA ALA A 153 -2.28 -6.64 0.70
C ALA A 153 -3.81 -6.66 0.84
N LYS A 154 -4.45 -7.78 0.52
CA LYS A 154 -5.91 -7.92 0.51
C LYS A 154 -6.45 -8.79 1.67
N VAL A 155 -5.55 -9.42 2.41
CA VAL A 155 -5.95 -10.22 3.59
C VAL A 155 -5.92 -9.34 4.84
N SER A 156 -6.54 -9.80 5.92
CA SER A 156 -6.50 -9.09 7.20
C SER A 156 -5.10 -9.13 7.82
N ASN A 157 -4.87 -8.30 8.80
CA ASN A 157 -3.61 -8.31 9.55
C ASN A 157 -3.32 -9.68 10.13
N GLU A 158 -4.35 -10.31 10.70
CA GLU A 158 -4.23 -11.62 11.35
C GLU A 158 -3.81 -12.68 10.33
N GLN A 159 -4.46 -12.69 9.18
CA GLN A 159 -4.10 -13.62 8.11
C GLN A 159 -2.68 -13.36 7.60
N GLY A 160 -2.34 -12.09 7.36
CA GLY A 160 -1.01 -11.71 6.88
C GLY A 160 0.09 -12.09 7.88
N TYR A 161 -0.15 -11.84 9.17
CA TYR A 161 0.79 -12.20 10.24
C TYR A 161 1.01 -13.72 10.27
N TYR A 162 -0.08 -14.49 10.14
CA TYR A 162 0.03 -15.95 10.16
C TYR A 162 0.67 -16.49 8.87
N ILE A 163 0.51 -15.81 7.73
CA ILE A 163 1.27 -16.15 6.52
C ILE A 163 2.78 -15.96 6.79
N ARG A 164 3.17 -14.80 7.34
CA ARG A 164 4.60 -14.54 7.64
C ARG A 164 5.16 -15.56 8.62
N LYS A 165 4.38 -15.86 9.68
CA LYS A 165 4.77 -16.82 10.71
C LYS A 165 4.91 -18.23 10.12
N PHE A 166 3.95 -18.64 9.30
CA PHE A 166 3.97 -19.94 8.62
C PHE A 166 5.25 -20.08 7.76
N VAL A 167 5.57 -19.04 6.98
CA VAL A 167 6.73 -19.07 6.08
C VAL A 167 8.02 -19.16 6.90
N SER A 168 8.09 -18.47 8.04
CA SER A 168 9.23 -18.57 8.95
C SER A 168 9.38 -20.00 9.49
N MET A 169 8.27 -20.65 9.82
CA MET A 169 8.30 -22.02 10.34
C MET A 169 8.48 -23.07 9.24
N PHE A 170 8.15 -22.72 8.01
CA PHE A 170 8.56 -23.53 6.85
C PHE A 170 10.08 -23.48 6.69
N GLY A 171 10.71 -22.38 7.05
CA GLY A 171 12.17 -22.23 7.13
C GLY A 171 12.79 -21.31 6.09
N THR A 172 12.04 -20.30 5.64
CA THR A 172 12.56 -19.40 4.60
C THR A 172 12.10 -17.96 4.84
N ASN A 173 12.85 -17.00 4.30
CA ASN A 173 12.46 -15.60 4.20
C ASN A 173 11.96 -15.26 2.79
N ASN A 174 11.71 -16.26 1.97
CA ASN A 174 11.16 -16.04 0.62
C ASN A 174 9.66 -15.76 0.74
N ILE A 175 9.35 -14.55 1.18
CA ILE A 175 7.97 -14.04 1.30
C ILE A 175 7.99 -12.56 0.92
N ASP A 176 6.99 -12.13 0.14
CA ASP A 176 6.86 -10.71 -0.18
C ASP A 176 5.40 -10.44 -0.55
N HIS A 177 5.05 -9.15 -0.75
CA HIS A 177 3.69 -8.82 -1.18
C HIS A 177 3.65 -7.52 -1.99
N GLN A 178 2.44 -7.07 -2.34
CA GLN A 178 2.24 -5.94 -3.26
C GLN A 178 2.92 -4.63 -2.82
N ALA A 179 3.24 -4.47 -1.53
CA ALA A 179 3.93 -3.26 -1.08
C ALA A 179 5.30 -3.09 -1.77
N ARG A 180 5.94 -4.20 -2.15
CA ARG A 180 7.24 -4.15 -2.83
C ARG A 180 7.17 -3.34 -4.12
N ILE A 181 6.07 -3.50 -4.85
CA ILE A 181 5.88 -2.79 -6.11
C ILE A 181 5.05 -1.50 -6.02
N UNK A 182 4.81 -1.26 -4.82
CA UNK A 182 4.03 -0.14 -4.64
C UNK A 182 4.76 0.89 -4.00
N HIS A 183 4.74 0.81 -2.77
CA HIS A 183 5.27 1.90 -1.95
C HIS A 183 6.56 1.56 -1.16
N SER A 184 7.30 0.54 -1.57
CA SER A 184 8.57 0.27 -0.88
C SER A 184 9.52 1.48 -0.91
N PRO A 185 9.63 2.26 -2.02
CA PRO A 185 10.44 3.48 -1.98
C PRO A 185 9.93 4.53 -0.99
N THR A 186 8.62 4.59 -0.77
CA THR A 186 8.06 5.48 0.26
C THR A 186 8.54 5.06 1.66
N VAL A 187 8.45 3.76 1.95
CA VAL A 187 8.89 3.25 3.26
C VAL A 187 10.39 3.59 3.45
N ALA A 188 11.21 3.28 2.46
CA ALA A 188 12.65 3.54 2.56
C ALA A 188 12.94 5.04 2.70
N GLY A 189 12.33 5.87 1.88
CA GLY A 189 12.60 7.31 1.88
C GLY A 189 12.12 8.00 3.15
N VAL A 190 10.86 7.77 3.52
CA VAL A 190 10.25 8.46 4.67
C VAL A 190 10.84 7.94 6.00
N ALA A 191 11.05 6.62 6.12
CA ALA A 191 11.62 6.05 7.35
C ALA A 191 13.05 6.56 7.60
N ASN A 192 13.84 6.69 6.53
CA ASN A 192 15.23 7.15 6.67
C ASN A 192 15.33 8.68 6.82
N THR A 193 14.23 9.38 6.64
CA THR A 193 14.17 10.83 6.88
C THR A 193 13.63 11.13 8.28
N PHE A 194 12.52 10.51 8.67
CA PHE A 194 11.81 10.83 9.93
C PHE A 194 11.92 9.75 11.01
N GLY A 195 11.96 8.48 10.59
CA GLY A 195 11.96 7.35 11.53
C GLY A 195 10.91 6.29 11.27
N TYR A 196 9.72 6.67 10.78
CA TYR A 196 8.67 5.73 10.38
C TYR A 196 8.34 5.89 8.89
N GLY A 197 8.18 4.79 8.19
CA GLY A 197 7.89 4.79 6.75
C GLY A 197 6.39 4.75 6.48
N ALA A 198 5.65 5.75 6.95
CA ALA A 198 4.20 5.78 6.85
C ALA A 198 3.68 7.21 6.70
N MET A 199 2.43 7.34 6.30
CA MET A 199 1.72 8.62 6.24
C MET A 199 1.84 9.33 7.59
N THR A 200 2.29 10.58 7.58
CA THR A 200 2.53 11.28 8.85
C THR A 200 1.24 11.74 9.51
N ASN A 201 0.22 12.06 8.71
CA ASN A 201 -1.05 12.55 9.23
C ASN A 201 -2.15 11.52 8.91
N HIS A 202 -3.37 11.94 8.62
CA HIS A 202 -4.47 11.04 8.29
C HIS A 202 -5.42 11.71 7.28
N LEU A 203 -6.34 10.91 6.71
CA LEU A 203 -7.17 11.40 5.60
C LEU A 203 -7.99 12.65 5.98
N GLY A 204 -8.65 12.60 7.12
CA GLY A 204 -9.49 13.73 7.55
C GLY A 204 -8.70 14.99 7.88
N ASP A 205 -7.40 14.84 8.14
CA ASP A 205 -6.56 16.00 8.48
C ASP A 205 -6.37 16.94 7.28
N MET A 206 -6.67 16.49 6.09
CA MET A 206 -6.61 17.35 4.90
C MET A 206 -7.58 18.53 4.98
N HIS A 207 -8.64 18.42 5.81
CA HIS A 207 -9.53 19.54 6.11
C HIS A 207 -8.77 20.74 6.68
N ASN A 208 -7.65 20.49 7.36
CA ASN A 208 -6.91 21.50 8.10
C ASN A 208 -5.83 22.18 7.27
N SER A 209 -5.61 21.75 6.02
CA SER A 209 -4.54 22.27 5.17
C SER A 209 -4.87 23.65 4.61
N LYS A 210 -3.82 24.43 4.30
CA LYS A 210 -3.93 25.73 3.61
C LYS A 210 -3.45 25.64 2.15
N ALA A 211 -2.65 24.63 1.83
CA ALA A 211 -2.33 24.28 0.46
C ALA A 211 -2.02 22.79 0.38
N ILE A 212 -2.34 22.19 -0.75
CA ILE A 212 -2.16 20.75 -0.95
C ILE A 212 -1.46 20.55 -2.31
N ILE A 213 -0.23 20.00 -2.28
CA ILE A 213 0.41 19.52 -3.50
C ILE A 213 0.05 18.04 -3.65
N ILE A 214 -0.44 17.67 -4.83
CA ILE A 214 -0.72 16.27 -5.18
C ILE A 214 0.21 15.92 -6.35
N ILE A 215 1.21 15.09 -6.10
CA ILE A 215 2.24 14.75 -7.09
C ILE A 215 2.25 13.25 -7.37
N GLY A 216 2.16 12.89 -8.66
CA GLY A 216 2.14 11.50 -9.09
C GLY A 216 0.99 10.70 -8.46
N SER A 217 -0.17 11.35 -8.32
CA SER A 217 -1.32 10.76 -7.64
C SER A 217 -2.61 11.26 -8.26
N ASN A 218 -3.59 10.35 -8.41
CA ASN A 218 -4.90 10.69 -8.95
C ASN A 218 -6.00 10.14 -8.03
N PRO A 219 -6.16 10.73 -6.81
CA PRO A 219 -7.14 10.21 -5.87
C PRO A 219 -8.57 10.18 -6.40
N ALA A 220 -8.94 11.06 -7.35
CA ALA A 220 -10.29 11.02 -7.94
C ALA A 220 -10.59 9.68 -8.61
N ASP A 221 -9.58 8.96 -9.12
CA ASP A 221 -9.77 7.63 -9.71
C ASP A 221 -9.37 6.50 -8.76
N ASN A 222 -8.25 6.65 -8.02
CA ASN A 222 -7.73 5.52 -7.24
C ASN A 222 -8.19 5.50 -5.77
N HIS A 223 -8.56 6.66 -5.21
CA HIS A 223 -9.06 6.79 -3.82
C HIS A 223 -10.23 7.78 -3.77
N PRO A 224 -11.33 7.51 -4.52
CA PRO A 224 -12.34 8.56 -4.76
C PRO A 224 -12.91 9.18 -3.50
N VAL A 225 -13.13 8.37 -2.45
CA VAL A 225 -13.72 8.91 -1.22
C VAL A 225 -12.73 9.81 -0.47
N ALA A 226 -11.41 9.63 -0.65
CA ALA A 226 -10.43 10.56 -0.07
C ALA A 226 -10.54 11.96 -0.67
N MET A 227 -11.05 12.08 -1.91
CA MET A 227 -11.24 13.40 -2.52
C MET A 227 -12.16 14.31 -1.70
N GLN A 228 -13.13 13.73 -0.96
CA GLN A 228 -14.00 14.57 -0.13
C GLN A 228 -13.20 15.35 0.92
N HIS A 229 -12.14 14.73 1.46
CA HIS A 229 -11.30 15.41 2.47
C HIS A 229 -10.45 16.50 1.85
N ILE A 230 -9.91 16.24 0.67
CA ILE A 230 -9.14 17.24 -0.09
C ILE A 230 -10.04 18.43 -0.45
N LEU A 231 -11.24 18.14 -0.97
CA LEU A 231 -12.17 19.18 -1.38
C LEU A 231 -12.74 19.95 -0.18
N LYS A 232 -12.93 19.31 0.97
CA LYS A 232 -13.35 20.02 2.18
C LYS A 232 -12.25 20.98 2.65
N GLY A 233 -10.98 20.63 2.51
CA GLY A 233 -9.89 21.56 2.78
C GLY A 233 -10.00 22.80 1.90
N LYS A 234 -10.28 22.59 0.62
CA LYS A 234 -10.48 23.71 -0.32
C LYS A 234 -11.71 24.55 0.03
N GLU A 235 -12.85 23.89 0.23
CA GLU A 235 -14.14 24.59 0.45
C GLU A 235 -14.24 25.27 1.81
N GLN A 236 -13.77 24.62 2.86
CA GLN A 236 -13.99 25.07 4.24
C GLN A 236 -12.81 25.86 4.78
N ASN A 237 -11.60 25.64 4.26
CA ASN A 237 -10.39 26.24 4.80
C ASN A 237 -9.61 27.06 3.75
N GLY A 238 -10.14 27.16 2.54
CA GLY A 238 -9.50 27.93 1.47
C GLY A 238 -8.21 27.33 0.92
N ALA A 239 -7.99 26.04 1.15
CA ALA A 239 -6.75 25.40 0.71
C ALA A 239 -6.61 25.46 -0.82
N LYS A 240 -5.41 25.82 -1.29
CA LYS A 240 -5.09 25.81 -2.71
C LYS A 240 -4.60 24.41 -3.11
N ILE A 241 -5.12 23.90 -4.21
CA ILE A 241 -4.75 22.57 -4.71
C ILE A 241 -3.82 22.72 -5.91
N ILE A 242 -2.62 22.14 -5.81
CA ILE A 242 -1.62 22.13 -6.88
C ILE A 242 -1.44 20.66 -7.31
N VAL A 243 -1.66 20.36 -8.59
CA VAL A 243 -1.48 18.98 -9.08
C VAL A 243 -0.29 18.93 -10.03
N VAL A 244 0.64 18.01 -9.75
CA VAL A 244 1.85 17.81 -10.57
C VAL A 244 1.77 16.40 -11.14
N ASP A 245 1.54 16.29 -12.45
CA ASP A 245 1.29 14.98 -13.08
C ASP A 245 1.49 15.10 -14.59
N PRO A 246 2.06 14.10 -15.25
CA PRO A 246 2.21 14.17 -16.72
C PRO A 246 0.89 14.10 -17.48
N ARG A 247 -0.18 13.63 -16.83
CA ARG A 247 -1.51 13.53 -17.44
C ARG A 247 -2.48 14.46 -16.73
N PHE A 248 -3.34 15.13 -17.49
CA PHE A 248 -4.42 15.94 -16.90
C PHE A 248 -5.50 14.98 -16.38
N THR A 249 -5.44 14.71 -15.09
CA THR A 249 -6.30 13.73 -14.41
C THR A 249 -7.62 14.35 -13.94
N LYS A 250 -8.55 13.51 -13.48
CA LYS A 250 -9.78 14.00 -12.83
C LYS A 250 -9.45 14.83 -11.59
N THR A 251 -8.35 14.47 -10.91
CA THR A 251 -7.85 15.27 -9.77
C THR A 251 -7.34 16.63 -10.24
N ALA A 252 -6.61 16.67 -11.34
CA ALA A 252 -6.11 17.92 -11.91
C ALA A 252 -7.25 18.87 -12.29
N ALA A 253 -8.41 18.31 -12.67
CA ALA A 253 -9.58 19.12 -13.01
C ALA A 253 -10.14 19.91 -11.81
N LYS A 254 -9.71 19.58 -10.59
CA LYS A 254 -10.13 20.27 -9.36
C LYS A 254 -9.04 21.18 -8.80
N ALA A 255 -7.88 21.24 -9.48
CA ALA A 255 -6.73 22.01 -9.01
C ALA A 255 -6.91 23.51 -9.27
N ASP A 256 -6.29 24.31 -8.40
CA ASP A 256 -6.11 25.76 -8.63
C ASP A 256 -4.93 25.99 -9.58
N LEU A 257 -3.97 25.03 -9.58
CA LEU A 257 -2.81 25.08 -10.46
C LEU A 257 -2.46 23.66 -10.91
N TYR A 258 -2.33 23.48 -12.23
CA TYR A 258 -1.88 22.20 -12.81
C TYR A 258 -0.50 22.36 -13.42
N CYS A 259 0.43 21.51 -13.03
CA CYS A 259 1.81 21.51 -13.50
C CYS A 259 2.08 20.19 -14.23
N ARG A 260 2.18 20.24 -15.54
CA ARG A 260 2.54 19.05 -16.33
C ARG A 260 4.05 18.95 -16.41
N ILE A 261 4.61 17.87 -15.88
CA ILE A 261 6.06 17.60 -15.97
C ILE A 261 6.30 16.35 -16.82
N ARG A 262 7.45 16.28 -17.45
CA ARG A 262 7.91 15.06 -18.14
C ARG A 262 8.10 13.96 -17.11
N THR A 263 7.73 12.72 -17.44
CA THR A 263 7.87 11.59 -16.51
C THR A 263 9.32 11.46 -16.06
N GLY A 264 9.51 11.15 -14.77
CA GLY A 264 10.82 10.92 -14.18
C GLY A 264 11.60 12.18 -13.84
N THR A 265 10.97 13.36 -13.87
CA THR A 265 11.67 14.62 -13.58
C THR A 265 11.22 15.28 -12.28
N ASP A 266 10.66 14.49 -11.39
CA ASP A 266 10.11 14.95 -10.10
C ASP A 266 11.15 15.66 -9.25
N ILE A 267 12.37 15.13 -9.18
CA ILE A 267 13.43 15.70 -8.34
C ILE A 267 13.84 17.08 -8.86
N ALA A 268 13.93 17.24 -10.18
CA ALA A 268 14.25 18.56 -10.75
C ALA A 268 13.16 19.59 -10.40
N PHE A 269 11.88 19.18 -10.48
CA PHE A 269 10.76 20.04 -10.07
C PHE A 269 10.89 20.44 -8.59
N LEU A 270 11.12 19.46 -7.72
CA LEU A 270 11.21 19.74 -6.27
C LEU A 270 12.41 20.60 -5.92
N TYR A 271 13.56 20.36 -6.55
CA TYR A 271 14.72 21.23 -6.29
C TYR A 271 14.48 22.65 -6.80
N GLY A 272 13.73 22.80 -7.90
CA GLY A 272 13.32 24.13 -8.33
C GLY A 272 12.46 24.83 -7.29
N VAL A 273 11.52 24.11 -6.69
CA VAL A 273 10.69 24.65 -5.60
C VAL A 273 11.56 24.99 -4.39
N ILE A 274 12.46 24.08 -3.99
CA ILE A 274 13.36 24.29 -2.83
C ILE A 274 14.28 25.49 -3.06
N ARG A 275 14.80 25.66 -4.29
CA ARG A 275 15.64 26.80 -4.61
C ARG A 275 14.88 28.12 -4.39
N LEU A 276 13.64 28.20 -4.87
CA LEU A 276 12.82 29.42 -4.71
C LEU A 276 12.51 29.66 -3.22
N ILE A 277 12.23 28.59 -2.46
CA ILE A 277 12.03 28.69 -1.01
C ILE A 277 13.28 29.27 -0.34
N ARG A 278 14.47 28.76 -0.71
CA ARG A 278 15.74 29.21 -0.13
C ARG A 278 16.03 30.65 -0.48
N GLU A 279 15.94 31.01 -1.76
CA GLU A 279 16.26 32.36 -2.25
C GLU A 279 15.37 33.42 -1.60
N ASN A 280 14.09 33.10 -1.39
CA ASN A 280 13.14 34.06 -0.81
C ASN A 280 13.05 33.95 0.72
N LYS A 281 13.83 33.05 1.32
CA LYS A 281 13.84 32.81 2.77
C LYS A 281 12.47 32.44 3.32
N TRP A 282 11.77 31.61 2.60
CA TRP A 282 10.43 31.11 2.98
C TRP A 282 10.52 29.88 3.92
N TYR A 283 11.72 29.41 4.22
CA TYR A 283 11.92 28.21 5.06
C TYR A 283 11.75 28.55 6.55
N ASP A 284 11.43 27.53 7.33
CA ASP A 284 11.30 27.67 8.79
C ASP A 284 12.69 27.45 9.44
N GLU A 285 13.44 28.55 9.60
CA GLU A 285 14.81 28.51 10.12
C GLU A 285 14.89 27.87 11.52
N LYS A 286 13.94 28.20 12.39
CA LYS A 286 13.93 27.63 13.74
C LYS A 286 13.71 26.11 13.71
N PHE A 287 12.75 25.65 12.94
CA PHE A 287 12.47 24.21 12.81
C PHE A 287 13.71 23.47 12.27
N LEU A 288 14.35 24.06 11.24
CA LEU A 288 15.55 23.45 10.64
C LEU A 288 16.69 23.34 11.67
N ASN A 289 16.97 24.42 12.38
CA ASN A 289 18.06 24.44 13.36
C ASN A 289 17.78 23.47 14.53
N ASP A 290 16.56 23.43 15.00
CA ASP A 290 16.20 22.64 16.18
C ASP A 290 16.04 21.16 15.88
N ARG A 291 15.53 20.80 14.68
CA ARG A 291 15.01 19.46 14.48
C ARG A 291 15.50 18.77 13.19
N VAL A 292 16.40 19.38 12.42
CA VAL A 292 16.82 18.79 11.13
C VAL A 292 18.34 18.78 11.03
N TYR A 293 18.89 17.67 10.50
CA TYR A 293 20.32 17.52 10.26
C TYR A 293 20.59 17.47 8.76
N GLY A 294 21.56 18.26 8.29
CA GLY A 294 22.14 18.13 6.94
C GLY A 294 21.48 18.96 5.85
N VAL A 295 20.60 19.92 6.21
CA VAL A 295 19.86 20.69 5.21
C VAL A 295 20.77 21.53 4.30
N GLU A 296 21.97 21.88 4.78
CA GLU A 296 22.93 22.67 4.03
C GLU A 296 23.34 22.00 2.72
N GLU A 297 23.48 20.67 2.73
CA GLU A 297 23.80 19.90 1.52
C GLU A 297 22.66 19.96 0.51
N ILE A 298 21.41 19.96 0.99
CA ILE A 298 20.22 20.09 0.14
C ILE A 298 20.20 21.50 -0.49
N PHE A 299 20.46 22.52 0.31
CA PHE A 299 20.49 23.91 -0.20
C PHE A 299 21.61 24.12 -1.22
N LYS A 300 22.74 23.42 -1.04
CA LYS A 300 23.83 23.46 -2.01
C LYS A 300 23.41 22.77 -3.31
N GLU A 301 22.81 21.60 -3.24
CA GLU A 301 22.36 20.85 -4.41
C GLU A 301 21.34 21.66 -5.23
N CYS A 302 20.43 22.38 -4.57
CA CYS A 302 19.37 23.11 -5.27
C CYS A 302 19.89 24.31 -6.08
N GLU A 303 21.13 24.73 -5.89
CA GLU A 303 21.71 25.91 -6.58
C GLU A 303 21.69 25.76 -8.10
N GLU A 304 21.84 24.56 -8.62
CA GLU A 304 21.84 24.35 -10.08
C GLU A 304 20.44 24.42 -10.69
N TYR A 305 19.37 24.28 -9.87
CA TYR A 305 18.00 24.14 -10.39
C TYR A 305 17.30 25.50 -10.50
N THR A 306 17.83 26.39 -11.38
CA THR A 306 17.14 27.65 -11.70
C THR A 306 15.81 27.36 -12.38
N PRO A 307 14.83 28.26 -12.33
CA PRO A 307 13.56 28.04 -13.04
C PRO A 307 13.74 27.70 -14.53
N GLU A 308 14.70 28.31 -15.19
CA GLU A 308 15.01 28.06 -16.60
C GLU A 308 15.54 26.63 -16.78
N HIS A 309 16.43 26.19 -15.89
CA HIS A 309 16.99 24.83 -15.96
C HIS A 309 15.93 23.77 -15.67
N VAL A 310 15.07 24.04 -14.70
CA VAL A 310 13.94 23.13 -14.39
C VAL A 310 12.99 23.05 -15.58
N GLU A 311 12.71 24.18 -16.24
CA GLU A 311 11.88 24.18 -17.44
C GLU A 311 12.50 23.30 -18.55
N ASP A 312 13.82 23.40 -18.75
CA ASP A 312 14.51 22.56 -19.74
C ASP A 312 14.40 21.06 -19.39
N ILE A 313 14.60 20.69 -18.13
CA ILE A 313 14.56 19.28 -17.72
C ILE A 313 13.12 18.73 -17.75
N THR A 314 12.16 19.48 -17.22
CA THR A 314 10.81 18.98 -16.95
C THR A 314 9.79 19.29 -18.04
N GLY A 315 10.07 20.27 -18.87
CA GLY A 315 9.09 20.80 -19.84
C GLY A 315 8.03 21.70 -19.21
N LEU A 316 8.08 21.94 -17.91
CA LEU A 316 7.12 22.80 -17.22
C LEU A 316 7.52 24.26 -17.39
N PRO A 317 6.64 25.13 -17.92
CA PRO A 317 6.97 26.55 -18.01
C PRO A 317 7.40 27.11 -16.66
N LYS A 318 8.50 27.88 -16.65
CA LYS A 318 9.09 28.39 -15.40
C LYS A 318 8.11 29.22 -14.56
N ASP A 319 7.18 29.91 -15.21
CA ASP A 319 6.20 30.72 -14.50
C ASP A 319 5.26 29.85 -13.66
N LEU A 320 4.94 28.62 -14.13
CA LEU A 320 4.12 27.70 -13.36
C LEU A 320 4.90 27.12 -12.16
N LEU A 321 6.20 26.88 -12.32
CA LEU A 321 7.05 26.48 -11.21
C LEU A 321 7.06 27.56 -10.12
N ILE A 322 7.24 28.82 -10.54
CA ILE A 322 7.26 29.94 -9.59
C ILE A 322 5.91 30.07 -8.89
N GLN A 323 4.80 29.92 -9.61
CA GLN A 323 3.46 29.94 -9.02
C GLN A 323 3.28 28.81 -7.99
N ALA A 324 3.70 27.60 -8.34
CA ALA A 324 3.57 26.45 -7.44
C ALA A 324 4.36 26.66 -6.15
N ALA A 325 5.62 27.11 -6.27
CA ALA A 325 6.47 27.35 -5.12
C ALA A 325 5.90 28.46 -4.22
N THR A 326 5.47 29.57 -4.84
CA THR A 326 4.90 30.72 -4.12
C THR A 326 3.63 30.32 -3.38
N MET A 327 2.73 29.63 -4.08
CA MET A 327 1.43 29.23 -3.54
C MET A 327 1.60 28.25 -2.37
N PHE A 328 2.54 27.31 -2.51
CA PHE A 328 2.73 26.27 -1.46
C PHE A 328 3.49 26.83 -0.25
N ALA A 329 4.52 27.63 -0.48
CA ALA A 329 5.33 28.20 0.59
C ALA A 329 4.55 29.23 1.40
N ALA A 330 3.55 29.89 0.82
CA ALA A 330 2.71 30.86 1.54
C ALA A 330 1.76 30.18 2.51
N ALA A 331 1.59 28.87 2.41
CA ALA A 331 0.63 28.12 3.23
C ALA A 331 1.30 27.55 4.48
N ASP A 332 0.74 27.84 5.63
CA ASP A 332 1.15 27.23 6.89
C ASP A 332 -0.12 26.74 7.59
N PRO A 333 -0.38 25.42 7.55
CA PRO A 333 0.46 24.35 7.00
C PRO A 333 0.16 23.99 5.54
N GLY A 334 1.15 23.41 4.88
CA GLY A 334 0.98 22.80 3.56
C GLY A 334 1.09 21.28 3.61
N CYS A 335 0.20 20.61 2.88
CA CYS A 335 0.10 19.15 2.82
C CYS A 335 0.67 18.63 1.51
N LEU A 336 1.50 17.58 1.56
CA LEU A 336 2.04 16.94 0.37
C LEU A 336 1.43 15.55 0.24
N ILE A 337 0.80 15.26 -0.91
CA ILE A 337 0.16 13.96 -1.18
C ILE A 337 0.86 13.30 -2.37
N TRP A 338 1.16 12.00 -2.23
CA TRP A 338 1.66 11.24 -3.36
C TRP A 338 1.14 9.81 -3.38
N ASN A 339 1.35 9.15 -4.54
CA ASN A 339 0.96 7.77 -4.74
C ASN A 339 2.02 7.10 -5.63
N GLN A 340 1.65 6.05 -6.34
CA GLN A 340 2.61 5.23 -7.10
C GLN A 340 3.23 5.93 -8.30
N GLY A 341 2.60 6.97 -8.83
CA GLY A 341 3.19 7.76 -9.90
C GLY A 341 4.52 8.38 -9.51
N TRP A 342 4.76 8.52 -8.22
CA TRP A 342 5.99 9.10 -7.69
C TRP A 342 6.99 8.06 -7.20
N THR A 343 6.52 6.86 -6.87
CA THR A 343 7.37 5.82 -6.26
C THR A 343 7.88 4.78 -7.25
N GLN A 344 7.16 4.52 -8.34
CA GLN A 344 7.54 3.45 -9.28
C GLN A 344 8.53 3.95 -10.33
N HIS A 345 9.67 4.43 -9.83
CA HIS A 345 10.79 4.94 -10.61
C HIS A 345 12.09 4.35 -10.09
N SER A 346 13.11 4.32 -10.93
CA SER A 346 14.46 3.86 -10.52
C SER A 346 15.05 4.73 -9.41
N ILE A 347 14.53 5.94 -9.22
CA ILE A 347 14.91 6.85 -8.13
C ILE A 347 13.73 7.12 -7.18
N GLY A 348 12.80 6.16 -7.05
CA GLY A 348 11.61 6.32 -6.20
C GLY A 348 11.95 6.67 -4.76
N SER A 349 12.99 6.06 -4.20
CA SER A 349 13.43 6.37 -2.83
C SER A 349 13.94 7.81 -2.71
N SER A 350 14.64 8.30 -3.72
CA SER A 350 15.09 9.71 -3.72
C SER A 350 13.91 10.67 -3.87
N ASN A 351 12.93 10.34 -4.71
CA ASN A 351 11.72 11.15 -4.87
C ASN A 351 11.03 11.38 -3.51
N THR A 352 10.76 10.30 -2.79
CA THR A 352 10.02 10.39 -1.51
C THR A 352 10.85 11.07 -0.43
N ARG A 353 12.18 10.90 -0.45
CA ARG A 353 13.06 11.64 0.46
C ARG A 353 12.99 13.14 0.20
N LEU A 354 13.10 13.56 -1.07
CA LEU A 354 13.16 15.00 -1.36
C LEU A 354 11.84 15.70 -1.02
N GLY A 355 10.69 15.05 -1.26
CA GLY A 355 9.41 15.61 -0.82
C GLY A 355 9.32 15.72 0.69
N SER A 356 9.80 14.70 1.42
CA SER A 356 9.84 14.74 2.88
C SER A 356 10.75 15.87 3.37
N ILE A 357 11.89 16.06 2.71
CA ILE A 357 12.85 17.13 3.05
C ILE A 357 12.23 18.51 2.78
N MET A 358 11.51 18.67 1.67
CA MET A 358 10.81 19.93 1.38
C MET A 358 9.82 20.27 2.51
N GLN A 359 9.09 19.28 2.99
CA GLN A 359 8.16 19.49 4.10
C GLN A 359 8.89 19.85 5.41
N LEU A 360 10.08 19.31 5.64
CA LEU A 360 10.93 19.72 6.78
C LEU A 360 11.37 21.18 6.61
N ILE A 361 11.79 21.55 5.41
CA ILE A 361 12.29 22.91 5.11
C ILE A 361 11.19 23.94 5.41
N LEU A 362 9.94 23.62 5.13
CA LEU A 362 8.81 24.51 5.38
C LEU A 362 8.22 24.37 6.80
N GLY A 363 8.76 23.47 7.63
CA GLY A 363 8.22 23.24 8.97
C GLY A 363 6.85 22.62 9.00
N ASN A 364 6.47 21.90 7.94
CA ASN A 364 5.12 21.33 7.78
C ASN A 364 4.96 19.95 8.44
N VAL A 365 6.03 19.36 8.97
CA VAL A 365 5.96 18.02 9.57
C VAL A 365 5.65 18.15 11.07
N GLY A 366 4.72 17.34 11.55
CA GLY A 366 4.38 17.33 12.97
C GLY A 366 3.29 18.31 13.35
N LYS A 367 2.50 18.77 12.39
CA LYS A 367 1.36 19.65 12.70
C LYS A 367 0.12 19.26 11.88
N PRO A 368 -1.08 19.44 12.45
CA PRO A 368 -2.31 19.19 11.71
C PRO A 368 -2.38 20.00 10.42
N GLY A 369 -2.85 19.39 9.36
CA GLY A 369 -2.98 20.02 8.05
C GLY A 369 -1.70 20.02 7.22
N GLY A 370 -0.60 19.53 7.77
CA GLY A 370 0.69 19.47 7.07
C GLY A 370 1.06 18.04 6.69
N GLY A 371 2.35 17.78 6.72
CA GLY A 371 2.92 16.43 6.62
C GLY A 371 3.02 15.85 5.23
N CYS A 372 3.39 14.58 5.24
CA CYS A 372 3.54 13.75 4.05
C CYS A 372 2.42 12.72 4.06
N ASN A 373 1.51 12.83 3.11
CA ASN A 373 0.26 12.06 3.12
C ASN A 373 0.24 11.10 1.95
N ILE A 374 0.61 9.87 2.22
CA ILE A 374 0.81 8.81 1.24
C ILE A 374 -0.52 8.06 1.04
N LEU A 375 -1.02 8.01 -0.18
CA LEU A 375 -2.22 7.23 -0.48
C LEU A 375 -1.80 5.85 -0.98
N ARG A 376 -1.73 4.90 -0.05
CA ARG A 376 -1.37 3.51 -0.40
C ARG A 376 -2.52 2.88 -1.19
N GLY A 377 -2.21 1.85 -1.98
CA GLY A 377 -3.21 1.30 -2.90
C GLY A 377 -4.30 0.47 -2.25
N HIS A 378 -3.96 -0.74 -1.85
CA HIS A 378 -4.94 -1.73 -1.40
C HIS A 378 -5.45 -1.47 0.02
N ASP A 379 -6.60 -2.07 0.32
CA ASP A 379 -7.32 -1.87 1.59
C ASP A 379 -6.48 -2.19 2.83
N ASN A 380 -5.56 -3.13 2.75
CA ASN A 380 -4.69 -3.46 3.89
C ASN A 380 -3.21 -3.50 3.55
N VAL A 381 -2.77 -2.74 2.53
CA VAL A 381 -1.34 -2.75 2.19
C VAL A 381 -0.49 -2.17 3.32
N GLN A 382 -1.01 -1.18 4.06
CA GLN A 382 -0.32 -0.65 5.25
C GLN A 382 -0.17 -1.76 6.29
N GLY A 383 -1.27 -2.44 6.64
CA GLY A 383 -1.26 -3.49 7.64
C GLY A 383 -0.40 -4.68 7.25
N SER A 384 -0.50 -5.15 6.01
CA SER A 384 0.31 -6.30 5.56
C SER A 384 1.81 -5.99 5.60
N THR A 385 2.19 -4.72 5.39
CA THR A 385 3.57 -4.29 5.55
C THR A 385 3.95 -4.26 7.04
N ASP A 386 3.07 -3.71 7.88
CA ASP A 386 3.30 -3.62 9.33
C ASP A 386 3.52 -5.00 9.96
N ILE A 387 2.76 -6.01 9.51
CA ILE A 387 2.87 -7.36 10.08
C ILE A 387 3.97 -8.21 9.42
N GLY A 388 4.76 -7.62 8.52
CA GLY A 388 6.00 -8.25 8.04
C GLY A 388 5.87 -9.25 6.91
N CYS A 389 4.87 -9.14 6.03
CA CYS A 389 4.82 -9.95 4.82
C CYS A 389 5.87 -9.49 3.80
N LEU A 390 7.12 -9.41 4.23
CA LEU A 390 8.23 -8.89 3.44
C LEU A 390 9.45 -9.79 3.57
N SER A 391 10.26 -9.83 2.53
CA SER A 391 11.45 -10.70 2.48
C SER A 391 12.60 -10.20 3.36
N ASP A 392 12.53 -8.96 3.81
CA ASP A 392 13.64 -8.30 4.49
C ASP A 392 13.34 -7.85 5.92
N THR A 393 12.16 -8.20 6.46
CA THR A 393 11.81 -7.86 7.85
C THR A 393 11.00 -8.97 8.51
N LEU A 394 11.02 -8.97 9.83
CA LEU A 394 10.03 -9.66 10.67
C LEU A 394 8.88 -8.68 10.97
N PRO A 395 7.76 -9.16 11.56
CA PRO A 395 6.64 -8.26 11.85
C PRO A 395 7.08 -7.03 12.64
N GLY A 396 6.44 -5.88 12.38
CA GLY A 396 6.79 -4.63 13.06
C GLY A 396 8.09 -3.99 12.58
N TYR A 397 8.57 -4.40 11.40
CA TYR A 397 9.82 -3.88 10.83
C TYR A 397 11.07 -4.25 11.65
N TYR A 398 10.98 -5.29 12.48
CA TYR A 398 12.18 -5.86 13.11
C TYR A 398 13.07 -6.43 12.01
N GLY A 399 14.40 -6.28 12.17
CA GLY A 399 15.35 -6.86 11.22
C GLY A 399 15.46 -8.36 11.36
N LEU A 400 16.34 -8.96 10.56
CA LEU A 400 16.50 -10.42 10.53
C LEU A 400 17.70 -10.93 11.37
N ALA A 401 18.29 -10.06 12.18
CA ALA A 401 19.40 -10.47 13.04
C ALA A 401 18.92 -11.39 14.17
N GLU A 402 19.84 -12.16 14.72
CA GLU A 402 19.56 -13.18 15.74
C GLU A 402 18.68 -12.65 16.89
N GLY A 403 18.96 -11.44 17.38
CA GLY A 403 18.18 -10.86 18.49
C GLY A 403 16.70 -10.72 18.16
N SER A 404 16.38 -10.33 16.93
CA SER A 404 14.98 -10.23 16.49
C SER A 404 14.34 -11.61 16.40
N TRP A 405 15.06 -12.61 15.89
CA TRP A 405 14.54 -13.97 15.80
C TRP A 405 14.28 -14.56 17.20
N LYS A 406 15.21 -14.34 18.16
CA LYS A 406 15.00 -14.77 19.53
C LYS A 406 13.79 -14.09 20.15
N TYR A 407 13.62 -12.79 19.88
CA TYR A 407 12.44 -12.06 20.34
C TYR A 407 11.15 -12.68 19.78
N PHE A 408 11.09 -12.93 18.46
CA PHE A 408 9.87 -13.50 17.87
C PHE A 408 9.64 -14.96 18.26
N ALA A 409 10.69 -15.76 18.45
CA ALA A 409 10.49 -17.12 18.99
C ALA A 409 9.75 -17.04 20.33
N LYS A 410 10.13 -16.10 21.20
CA LYS A 410 9.46 -15.89 22.48
C LYS A 410 8.01 -15.45 22.29
N GLN A 411 7.76 -14.46 21.38
CA GLN A 411 6.38 -14.01 21.13
C GLN A 411 5.51 -15.13 20.57
N TRP A 412 6.07 -15.97 19.73
CA TRP A 412 5.37 -17.10 19.10
C TRP A 412 5.29 -18.32 20.04
N LYS A 413 5.91 -18.25 21.20
CA LYS A 413 5.95 -19.32 22.22
C LYS A 413 6.55 -20.61 21.65
N VAL A 414 7.63 -20.49 20.90
CA VAL A 414 8.39 -21.62 20.34
C VAL A 414 9.86 -21.50 20.76
N ASP A 415 10.54 -22.64 20.79
CA ASP A 415 11.97 -22.67 21.10
C ASP A 415 12.77 -22.05 19.94
N TYR A 416 13.71 -21.15 20.28
CA TYR A 416 14.54 -20.52 19.24
C TYR A 416 15.38 -21.53 18.47
N GLU A 417 15.96 -22.53 19.15
CA GLU A 417 16.79 -23.54 18.46
C GLU A 417 15.93 -24.39 17.52
N TRP A 418 14.68 -24.71 17.92
CA TRP A 418 13.75 -25.37 17.00
C TRP A 418 13.50 -24.50 15.77
N LEU A 419 13.19 -23.24 15.97
CA LEU A 419 12.89 -22.31 14.87
C LEU A 419 14.10 -22.14 13.94
N LYS A 420 15.30 -21.98 14.53
CA LYS A 420 16.55 -21.91 13.76
C LYS A 420 16.76 -23.18 12.93
N GLY A 421 16.44 -24.33 13.50
CA GLY A 421 16.57 -25.63 12.82
C GLY A 421 15.61 -25.78 11.63
N ARG A 422 14.60 -24.93 11.48
CA ARG A 422 13.71 -24.96 10.33
C ARG A 422 14.42 -24.44 9.06
N PHE A 423 15.39 -23.54 9.24
CA PHE A 423 16.16 -22.96 8.13
C PHE A 423 17.34 -23.87 7.79
N LYS A 424 17.80 -23.77 6.54
CA LYS A 424 18.94 -24.54 6.07
C LYS A 424 20.23 -24.16 6.81
N SER A 425 20.36 -22.87 7.16
CA SER A 425 21.50 -22.37 7.95
C SER A 425 21.12 -21.09 8.68
N LYS A 426 21.94 -20.73 9.71
CA LYS A 426 21.76 -19.44 10.41
C LYS A 426 21.95 -18.28 9.44
N GLU A 427 22.90 -18.36 8.53
CA GLU A 427 23.17 -17.31 7.56
C GLU A 427 21.92 -17.04 6.71
N LEU A 428 21.24 -18.08 6.26
CA LEU A 428 20.02 -17.94 5.46
C LEU A 428 18.84 -17.45 6.29
N MET A 429 18.79 -17.83 7.57
CA MET A 429 17.77 -17.30 8.50
C MET A 429 17.91 -15.79 8.66
N GLU A 430 19.14 -15.28 8.69
CA GLU A 430 19.41 -13.86 8.89
C GLU A 430 19.54 -13.08 7.58
N ALA A 431 19.44 -13.74 6.45
CA ALA A 431 19.53 -13.11 5.13
C ALA A 431 18.15 -12.77 4.59
N LYS A 432 18.10 -11.70 3.82
CA LYS A 432 16.87 -11.31 3.10
C LYS A 432 16.52 -12.38 2.07
N GLY A 433 15.22 -12.59 1.86
CA GLY A 433 14.73 -13.53 0.86
C GLY A 433 14.54 -12.86 -0.50
N ASN A 434 13.96 -13.63 -1.42
CA ASN A 434 13.58 -13.11 -2.74
C ASN A 434 12.42 -12.11 -2.61
N THR A 435 12.41 -11.11 -3.50
CA THR A 435 11.32 -10.11 -3.53
C THR A 435 10.30 -10.45 -4.62
N LEU A 436 9.11 -9.86 -4.50
CA LEU A 436 8.07 -9.98 -5.53
C LEU A 436 8.58 -9.53 -6.91
N SER A 437 9.47 -8.56 -6.94
CA SER A 437 9.95 -8.00 -8.21
C SER A 437 11.15 -8.75 -8.81
N LEU A 438 11.91 -9.49 -8.00
CA LEU A 438 13.17 -10.08 -8.45
C LEU A 438 13.23 -11.62 -8.42
N TRP A 439 12.20 -12.30 -7.90
CA TRP A 439 12.21 -13.75 -7.82
C TRP A 439 12.40 -14.42 -9.20
N ILE A 440 11.91 -13.76 -10.25
CA ILE A 440 12.04 -14.31 -11.60
C ILE A 440 13.50 -14.51 -12.01
N HIS A 441 14.40 -13.65 -11.53
CA HIS A 441 15.83 -13.80 -11.81
C HIS A 441 16.40 -15.07 -11.18
N ASN A 442 15.94 -15.40 -9.97
CA ASN A 442 16.37 -16.64 -9.33
C ASN A 442 15.96 -17.87 -10.16
N VAL A 443 14.80 -17.79 -10.84
CA VAL A 443 14.35 -18.89 -11.70
C VAL A 443 15.07 -18.87 -13.06
N LEU A 444 15.06 -17.73 -13.74
CA LEU A 444 15.57 -17.63 -15.12
C LEU A 444 17.10 -17.75 -15.20
N GLU A 445 17.80 -17.33 -14.13
CA GLU A 445 19.26 -17.35 -14.08
C GLU A 445 19.81 -18.37 -13.08
N ALA A 446 19.02 -19.39 -12.74
CA ALA A 446 19.41 -20.38 -11.72
C ALA A 446 20.77 -21.05 -11.99
N GLU A 447 21.06 -21.33 -13.24
CA GLU A 447 22.33 -21.96 -13.62
C GLU A 447 23.52 -21.02 -13.38
N ASN A 448 23.29 -19.74 -13.35
CA ASN A 448 24.33 -18.73 -13.23
C ASN A 448 24.38 -18.10 -11.82
N ASN A 449 23.55 -18.57 -10.89
CA ASN A 449 23.53 -18.04 -9.51
C ASN A 449 24.59 -18.69 -8.62
N LYS A 450 25.55 -19.37 -9.18
CA LYS A 450 26.58 -20.10 -8.46
C LYS A 450 27.42 -19.19 -7.56
N HIS A 451 27.63 -17.98 -7.99
CA HIS A 451 28.46 -17.01 -7.26
C HIS A 451 27.89 -16.59 -5.90
N ASN A 452 26.60 -16.73 -5.68
CA ASN A 452 25.95 -16.34 -4.43
C ASN A 452 25.57 -17.52 -3.53
N GLY A 453 25.76 -18.74 -4.00
CA GLY A 453 25.35 -19.92 -3.28
C GLY A 453 23.84 -20.00 -3.06
N GLU A 454 23.09 -19.33 -3.91
CA GLU A 454 21.64 -19.23 -3.74
C GLU A 454 20.93 -20.53 -4.14
N THR A 455 19.90 -20.88 -3.39
CA THR A 455 19.06 -22.01 -3.73
C THR A 455 18.14 -21.62 -4.88
N PRO A 456 18.14 -22.34 -6.01
CA PRO A 456 17.19 -22.05 -7.09
C PRO A 456 15.76 -22.27 -6.62
N LEU A 457 14.85 -21.36 -7.02
CA LEU A 457 13.43 -21.52 -6.75
C LEU A 457 12.85 -22.64 -7.59
N LYS A 458 12.06 -23.50 -6.96
CA LYS A 458 11.39 -24.63 -7.56
C LYS A 458 9.87 -24.53 -7.47
N ALA A 459 9.35 -23.82 -6.48
CA ALA A 459 7.91 -23.70 -6.26
C ALA A 459 7.53 -22.28 -5.87
N LEU A 460 6.31 -21.90 -6.26
CA LEU A 460 5.71 -20.61 -5.92
C LEU A 460 4.31 -20.85 -5.40
N VAL A 461 4.02 -20.34 -4.20
CA VAL A 461 2.68 -20.35 -3.60
C VAL A 461 2.21 -18.90 -3.52
N VAL A 462 1.15 -18.58 -4.25
CA VAL A 462 0.64 -17.21 -4.39
C VAL A 462 -0.69 -17.09 -3.65
N ILE A 463 -0.74 -16.22 -2.66
CA ILE A 463 -1.91 -16.04 -1.80
C ILE A 463 -2.45 -14.62 -2.03
N GLY A 464 -3.51 -14.50 -2.84
CA GLY A 464 -4.17 -13.21 -3.07
C GLY A 464 -3.26 -12.14 -3.68
N ASN A 465 -2.41 -12.50 -4.63
CA ASN A 465 -1.41 -11.60 -5.18
C ASN A 465 -1.39 -11.66 -6.71
N GLY A 466 -1.63 -10.51 -7.35
CA GLY A 466 -1.64 -10.42 -8.80
C GLY A 466 -0.24 -10.23 -9.38
N ILE A 467 0.51 -11.30 -9.49
CA ILE A 467 1.90 -11.26 -9.93
C ILE A 467 2.07 -10.83 -11.40
N SER A 468 0.97 -10.76 -12.15
CA SER A 468 1.01 -10.33 -13.56
C SER A 468 1.24 -8.83 -13.73
N THR A 469 1.23 -8.03 -12.65
CA THR A 469 1.42 -6.58 -12.75
C THR A 469 2.85 -6.11 -12.44
N VAL A 470 3.77 -7.03 -12.26
CA VAL A 470 5.19 -6.69 -12.18
C VAL A 470 5.70 -6.47 -13.60
N THR A 471 6.62 -5.54 -13.76
CA THR A 471 7.10 -5.13 -15.09
C THR A 471 7.52 -6.32 -15.96
N GLN A 472 7.29 -6.20 -17.26
CA GLN A 472 7.60 -7.22 -18.27
C GLN A 472 7.02 -8.59 -17.90
N VAL A 473 5.70 -8.66 -17.85
CA VAL A 473 4.98 -9.88 -17.44
C VAL A 473 5.35 -11.10 -18.29
N HIS A 474 5.86 -10.91 -19.50
CA HIS A 474 6.32 -12.03 -20.31
C HIS A 474 7.51 -12.75 -19.67
N LYS A 475 8.35 -12.05 -18.90
CA LYS A 475 9.42 -12.71 -18.11
C LYS A 475 8.83 -13.48 -16.92
N THR A 476 7.76 -12.95 -16.31
CA THR A 476 7.04 -13.69 -15.26
C THR A 476 6.45 -14.98 -15.82
N LYS A 477 5.84 -14.91 -17.03
CA LYS A 477 5.32 -16.11 -17.71
C LYS A 477 6.44 -17.15 -17.89
N GLU A 478 7.57 -16.72 -18.42
CA GLU A 478 8.70 -17.61 -18.65
C GLU A 478 9.18 -18.29 -17.35
N ALA A 479 9.24 -17.52 -16.25
CA ALA A 479 9.66 -18.08 -14.97
C ALA A 479 8.61 -19.08 -14.43
N LEU A 480 7.32 -18.76 -14.55
CA LEU A 480 6.24 -19.68 -14.13
C LEU A 480 6.30 -20.99 -14.89
N ASP A 481 6.62 -20.93 -16.18
CA ASP A 481 6.70 -22.13 -17.02
C ASP A 481 7.84 -23.08 -16.62
N LYS A 482 8.85 -22.57 -15.90
CA LYS A 482 10.04 -23.34 -15.48
C LYS A 482 9.95 -23.94 -14.07
N LEU A 483 8.98 -23.49 -13.24
CA LEU A 483 8.87 -24.00 -11.87
C LEU A 483 8.33 -25.43 -11.80
N ASP A 484 8.73 -26.17 -10.77
CA ASP A 484 8.22 -27.53 -10.54
C ASP A 484 6.77 -27.52 -10.04
N LEU A 485 6.34 -26.48 -9.31
CA LEU A 485 5.00 -26.38 -8.74
C LEU A 485 4.59 -24.91 -8.64
N VAL A 486 3.33 -24.61 -9.02
CA VAL A 486 2.72 -23.29 -8.81
C VAL A 486 1.34 -23.49 -8.20
N VAL A 487 1.05 -22.76 -7.12
CA VAL A 487 -0.23 -22.81 -6.41
C VAL A 487 -0.77 -21.40 -6.29
N PHE A 488 -2.02 -21.19 -6.70
CA PHE A 488 -2.73 -19.93 -6.50
C PHE A 488 -3.86 -20.15 -5.50
N ILE A 489 -3.91 -19.32 -4.48
CA ILE A 489 -4.94 -19.31 -3.44
C ILE A 489 -5.65 -17.96 -3.55
N ASP A 490 -6.84 -17.96 -4.13
CA ASP A 490 -7.55 -16.73 -4.53
C ASP A 490 -9.05 -17.00 -4.60
N PRO A 491 -9.89 -15.99 -4.39
CA PRO A 491 -11.32 -16.18 -4.65
C PRO A 491 -11.65 -16.24 -6.15
N TYR A 492 -10.82 -15.68 -7.00
CA TYR A 492 -11.01 -15.66 -8.46
C TYR A 492 -9.77 -16.24 -9.13
N VAL A 493 -9.89 -16.63 -10.39
CA VAL A 493 -8.74 -17.16 -11.12
C VAL A 493 -7.71 -16.06 -11.31
N ASN A 494 -6.52 -16.29 -10.80
CA ASN A 494 -5.39 -15.37 -10.96
C ASN A 494 -4.99 -15.31 -12.42
N ASP A 495 -4.82 -14.11 -12.97
CA ASP A 495 -4.48 -13.93 -14.39
C ASP A 495 -3.21 -14.69 -14.78
N ALA A 496 -2.24 -14.78 -13.88
CA ALA A 496 -0.99 -15.51 -14.17
C ALA A 496 -1.23 -17.00 -14.44
N ALA A 497 -2.30 -17.56 -13.85
CA ALA A 497 -2.64 -18.98 -14.06
C ALA A 497 -3.07 -19.29 -15.50
N VAL A 498 -3.58 -18.29 -16.23
CA VAL A 498 -3.98 -18.47 -17.63
C VAL A 498 -2.93 -17.92 -18.60
N ILE A 499 -2.06 -17.03 -18.12
CA ILE A 499 -0.92 -16.52 -18.92
C ILE A 499 0.14 -17.61 -19.10
N THR A 500 0.45 -18.36 -18.03
CA THR A 500 1.44 -19.45 -18.10
C THR A 500 0.99 -20.53 -19.07
N THR A 501 1.96 -21.16 -19.75
CA THR A 501 1.69 -22.27 -20.69
C THR A 501 1.96 -23.64 -20.07
N ARG A 502 2.24 -23.69 -18.77
CA ARG A 502 2.51 -24.97 -18.10
C ARG A 502 1.29 -25.89 -18.17
N ASN A 503 1.53 -27.18 -18.29
CA ASN A 503 0.46 -28.19 -18.46
C ASN A 503 0.17 -28.98 -17.18
N ASP A 504 1.05 -28.95 -16.20
CA ASP A 504 0.95 -29.78 -15.00
C ASP A 504 1.43 -29.03 -13.76
N ASN A 505 1.09 -29.56 -12.59
CA ASN A 505 1.54 -29.07 -11.29
C ASN A 505 1.16 -27.60 -11.09
N LEU A 506 -0.07 -27.28 -11.46
CA LEU A 506 -0.66 -25.96 -11.27
C LEU A 506 -1.99 -26.15 -10.54
N PHE A 507 -2.12 -25.56 -9.37
CA PHE A 507 -3.31 -25.68 -8.52
C PHE A 507 -3.97 -24.35 -8.32
N LEU A 508 -5.31 -24.34 -8.34
CA LEU A 508 -6.13 -23.18 -7.99
C LEU A 508 -6.99 -23.58 -6.78
N LEU A 509 -6.77 -22.92 -5.65
CA LEU A 509 -7.51 -23.20 -4.41
C LEU A 509 -8.45 -22.04 -4.10
N PRO A 510 -9.75 -22.30 -3.94
CA PRO A 510 -10.72 -21.23 -3.72
C PRO A 510 -10.63 -20.64 -2.30
N ALA A 511 -10.07 -19.43 -2.22
CA ALA A 511 -10.04 -18.71 -0.95
C ALA A 511 -11.37 -18.01 -0.70
N ALA A 512 -11.74 -17.90 0.56
CA ALA A 512 -12.86 -17.06 0.97
C ALA A 512 -12.52 -15.59 0.73
N SER A 513 -13.53 -14.77 0.50
CA SER A 513 -13.32 -13.33 0.34
C SER A 513 -13.10 -12.64 1.68
N GLN A 514 -12.71 -11.37 1.63
CA GLN A 514 -12.34 -10.60 2.82
C GLN A 514 -13.49 -10.42 3.82
N VAL A 515 -14.74 -10.49 3.37
CA VAL A 515 -15.91 -10.34 4.27
C VAL A 515 -16.58 -11.66 4.60
N GLU A 516 -15.93 -12.76 4.24
CA GLU A 516 -16.34 -14.10 4.66
C GLU A 516 -15.53 -14.55 5.90
N THR A 517 -14.78 -13.64 6.50
CA THR A 517 -14.06 -13.81 7.76
C THR A 517 -13.96 -12.44 8.42
N SER A 518 -13.67 -12.41 9.73
CA SER A 518 -13.40 -11.17 10.46
C SER A 518 -11.89 -10.97 10.63
N GLY A 519 -11.50 -9.71 10.83
CA GLY A 519 -10.12 -9.37 11.14
C GLY A 519 -9.93 -7.87 11.14
N THR A 520 -8.69 -7.43 11.25
CA THR A 520 -8.36 -6.00 11.23
C THR A 520 -7.69 -5.62 9.92
N VAL A 521 -7.92 -4.37 9.51
CA VAL A 521 -7.21 -3.77 8.37
C VAL A 521 -6.72 -2.40 8.80
N VAL A 522 -5.56 -1.99 8.27
CA VAL A 522 -4.99 -0.68 8.59
C VAL A 522 -5.06 0.18 7.34
N ASN A 523 -5.77 1.30 7.43
CA ASN A 523 -5.89 2.20 6.30
C ASN A 523 -4.60 3.01 6.10
N THR A 524 -4.55 3.80 5.05
CA THR A 524 -3.34 4.55 4.71
C THR A 524 -2.88 5.51 5.82
N GLY A 525 -3.80 5.99 6.66
CA GLY A 525 -3.49 6.88 7.79
C GLY A 525 -3.08 6.17 9.07
N ARG A 526 -2.72 4.91 9.01
CA ARG A 526 -2.29 4.10 10.16
C ARG A 526 -3.42 3.78 11.14
N SER A 527 -4.67 3.98 10.73
CA SER A 527 -5.84 3.66 11.57
C SER A 527 -6.22 2.20 11.36
N ALA A 528 -6.25 1.43 12.44
CA ALA A 528 -6.71 0.05 12.41
C ALA A 528 -8.23 0.02 12.52
N GLN A 529 -8.87 -0.79 11.69
CA GLN A 529 -10.32 -0.89 11.68
C GLN A 529 -10.73 -2.35 11.76
N TRP A 530 -11.76 -2.63 12.55
CA TRP A 530 -12.32 -3.99 12.61
C TRP A 530 -13.20 -4.20 11.39
N ARG A 531 -12.91 -5.25 10.61
CA ARG A 531 -13.72 -5.64 9.46
C ARG A 531 -14.47 -6.91 9.82
N SER A 532 -15.76 -6.79 10.05
CA SER A 532 -16.61 -7.90 10.48
C SER A 532 -16.96 -8.83 9.32
N LYS A 533 -17.02 -10.12 9.62
CA LYS A 533 -17.57 -11.10 8.68
C LYS A 533 -19.03 -10.76 8.40
N VAL A 534 -19.41 -10.80 7.13
CA VAL A 534 -20.77 -10.52 6.68
C VAL A 534 -21.54 -11.82 6.42
N VAL A 535 -20.92 -12.75 5.69
CA VAL A 535 -21.53 -14.03 5.34
C VAL A 535 -20.50 -15.16 5.53
N GLU A 536 -21.01 -16.40 5.60
CA GLU A 536 -20.14 -17.58 5.61
C GLU A 536 -19.48 -17.75 4.24
N PRO A 537 -18.30 -18.40 4.20
CA PRO A 537 -17.63 -18.66 2.92
C PRO A 537 -18.57 -19.37 1.93
N LEU A 538 -18.60 -18.84 0.71
CA LEU A 538 -19.44 -19.38 -0.36
C LEU A 538 -18.74 -20.55 -1.06
N TYR A 539 -19.56 -21.44 -1.62
CA TYR A 539 -19.09 -22.61 -2.36
C TYR A 539 -18.21 -23.50 -1.47
N GLU A 540 -17.15 -24.07 -2.01
CA GLU A 540 -16.20 -24.87 -1.22
C GLU A 540 -15.01 -24.01 -0.72
N SER A 541 -15.12 -22.67 -0.76
CA SER A 541 -14.00 -21.82 -0.39
C SER A 541 -13.68 -21.94 1.10
N ARG A 542 -12.40 -21.78 1.41
CA ARG A 542 -11.89 -21.77 2.80
C ARG A 542 -11.13 -20.47 3.03
N THR A 543 -11.15 -20.00 4.27
CA THR A 543 -10.37 -18.80 4.61
C THR A 543 -8.89 -19.09 4.45
N ASP A 544 -8.13 -18.03 4.17
CA ASP A 544 -6.67 -18.16 4.00
C ASP A 544 -6.02 -18.81 5.22
N HIS A 545 -6.44 -18.45 6.43
CA HIS A 545 -5.84 -19.03 7.63
C HIS A 545 -6.20 -20.51 7.78
N GLU A 546 -7.43 -20.93 7.42
CA GLU A 546 -7.78 -22.36 7.47
C GLU A 546 -6.90 -23.18 6.51
N ILE A 547 -6.62 -22.63 5.33
CA ILE A 547 -5.75 -23.28 4.34
C ILE A 547 -4.33 -23.40 4.91
N LEU A 548 -3.82 -22.31 5.52
CA LEU A 548 -2.48 -22.33 6.13
C LEU A 548 -2.40 -23.32 7.29
N PHE A 549 -3.44 -23.38 8.12
CA PHE A 549 -3.48 -24.29 9.26
C PHE A 549 -3.47 -25.75 8.78
N ASP A 550 -4.20 -26.05 7.71
CA ASP A 550 -4.19 -27.39 7.11
C ASP A 550 -2.80 -27.75 6.59
N PHE A 551 -2.13 -26.81 5.87
CA PHE A 551 -0.74 -27.02 5.44
C PHE A 551 0.16 -27.32 6.66
N ALA A 552 0.04 -26.53 7.72
CA ALA A 552 0.88 -26.70 8.91
C ALA A 552 0.63 -28.06 9.61
N LYS A 553 -0.63 -28.52 9.63
CA LYS A 553 -0.96 -29.85 10.16
C LYS A 553 -0.28 -30.95 9.36
N ARG A 554 -0.37 -30.87 8.04
CA ARG A 554 0.23 -31.87 7.14
C ARG A 554 1.76 -31.83 7.15
N MET A 555 2.35 -30.68 7.48
CA MET A 555 3.80 -30.51 7.54
C MET A 555 4.36 -30.67 8.95
N GLY A 556 3.50 -30.92 9.95
CA GLY A 556 3.92 -31.29 11.30
C GLY A 556 4.32 -30.14 12.21
N PHE A 557 3.90 -28.89 11.93
CA PHE A 557 4.22 -27.76 12.82
C PHE A 557 3.01 -26.89 13.18
N TYR A 558 1.80 -27.46 13.09
CA TYR A 558 0.58 -26.72 13.43
C TYR A 558 0.58 -26.22 14.89
N ASN A 559 1.00 -27.07 15.84
CA ASN A 559 0.99 -26.70 17.26
C ASN A 559 1.92 -25.50 17.51
N GLU A 560 3.07 -25.49 16.87
CA GLU A 560 4.03 -24.38 16.96
C GLU A 560 3.45 -23.12 16.32
N LEU A 561 2.78 -23.27 15.17
CA LEU A 561 2.19 -22.13 14.46
C LEU A 561 1.19 -21.37 15.31
N VAL A 562 0.28 -22.10 15.99
CA VAL A 562 -0.81 -21.47 16.76
C VAL A 562 -0.48 -21.21 18.24
N ALA A 563 0.68 -21.64 18.72
CA ALA A 563 1.03 -21.56 20.15
C ALA A 563 0.93 -20.14 20.73
N GLY A 564 1.16 -19.12 19.92
CA GLY A 564 1.03 -17.73 20.36
C GLY A 564 -0.40 -17.33 20.71
N MET A 565 -1.39 -18.02 20.14
CA MET A 565 -2.81 -17.75 20.41
C MET A 565 -3.37 -18.67 21.48
N GLY A 566 -2.90 -19.90 21.57
CA GLY A 566 -3.46 -20.87 22.49
C GLY A 566 -2.78 -22.22 22.33
N LYS A 567 -3.41 -23.27 22.82
CA LYS A 567 -2.89 -24.64 22.73
C LYS A 567 -3.79 -25.47 21.83
N GLY A 568 -3.22 -26.01 20.76
CA GLY A 568 -4.00 -26.73 19.77
C GLY A 568 -5.05 -25.84 19.15
N ASP A 569 -6.30 -26.24 19.16
CA ASP A 569 -7.40 -25.46 18.60
C ASP A 569 -8.11 -24.56 19.64
N ASN A 570 -7.52 -24.42 20.83
CA ASN A 570 -8.14 -23.63 21.90
C ASN A 570 -7.78 -22.14 21.79
N PHE A 571 -8.33 -21.48 20.78
CA PHE A 571 -8.19 -20.05 20.57
C PHE A 571 -9.43 -19.52 19.84
N THR A 572 -9.64 -18.21 19.90
CA THR A 572 -10.73 -17.51 19.19
C THR A 572 -10.13 -16.71 18.05
N TRP A 573 -10.50 -17.05 16.82
CA TRP A 573 -10.07 -16.33 15.64
C TRP A 573 -11.13 -15.26 15.26
N PRO A 574 -10.73 -14.02 14.95
CA PRO A 574 -9.34 -13.52 14.86
C PRO A 574 -8.82 -12.86 16.14
N GLU A 575 -9.63 -12.75 17.18
CA GLU A 575 -9.33 -11.93 18.36
C GLU A 575 -7.98 -12.28 19.00
N ASP A 576 -7.70 -13.58 19.17
CA ASP A 576 -6.43 -13.98 19.78
C ASP A 576 -5.23 -13.66 18.88
N ALA A 577 -5.41 -13.73 17.56
CA ALA A 577 -4.37 -13.31 16.62
C ALA A 577 -4.17 -11.79 16.67
N THR A 578 -5.27 -11.02 16.73
CA THR A 578 -5.20 -9.56 16.87
C THR A 578 -4.39 -9.17 18.12
N ASN A 579 -4.68 -9.84 19.22
CA ASN A 579 -4.02 -9.54 20.50
C ASN A 579 -2.55 -10.03 20.52
N GLU A 580 -2.24 -11.10 19.79
CA GLU A 580 -0.84 -11.53 19.61
C GLU A 580 -0.05 -10.46 18.84
N ILE A 581 -0.63 -9.92 17.77
CA ILE A 581 -0.02 -8.83 16.99
C ILE A 581 0.22 -7.60 17.89
N ALA A 582 -0.80 -7.22 18.68
CA ALA A 582 -0.68 -6.06 19.58
C ALA A 582 0.49 -6.24 20.56
N ARG A 583 0.61 -7.44 21.14
CA ARG A 583 1.68 -7.75 22.08
C ARG A 583 3.06 -7.72 21.44
N ALA A 584 3.17 -8.22 20.20
CA ALA A 584 4.47 -8.46 19.57
C ALA A 584 5.06 -7.23 18.85
N LEU A 585 4.24 -6.35 18.29
CA LEU A 585 4.73 -5.28 17.43
C LEU A 585 5.02 -4.00 18.22
N LYS A 586 6.09 -4.03 19.01
CA LYS A 586 6.46 -2.90 19.88
C LYS A 586 7.11 -1.74 19.11
N THR A 587 7.86 -2.04 18.04
CA THR A 587 8.60 -1.02 17.28
C THR A 587 7.69 0.07 16.70
N ILE A 588 6.48 -0.30 16.31
CA ILE A 588 5.50 0.66 15.79
C ILE A 588 4.39 0.95 16.80
N GLY A 589 4.54 0.46 18.04
CA GLY A 589 3.63 0.80 19.12
C GLY A 589 2.21 0.28 18.89
N MET A 590 2.05 -1.04 18.74
CA MET A 590 0.70 -1.61 18.57
C MET A 590 0.10 -2.16 19.86
N LYS A 591 0.76 -1.96 20.99
CA LYS A 591 0.29 -2.50 22.28
C LYS A 591 -1.16 -2.18 22.60
N GLY A 592 -1.60 -0.96 22.25
CA GLY A 592 -2.96 -0.52 22.53
C GLY A 592 -3.99 -0.92 21.48
N VAL A 593 -3.58 -1.52 20.36
CA VAL A 593 -4.48 -1.82 19.25
C VAL A 593 -5.06 -3.23 19.47
N THR A 594 -5.99 -3.35 20.41
CA THR A 594 -6.57 -4.63 20.81
C THR A 594 -7.92 -4.86 20.12
N ALA A 595 -8.30 -6.14 20.02
CA ALA A 595 -9.58 -6.53 19.43
C ALA A 595 -10.75 -5.85 20.15
N GLU A 596 -10.71 -5.84 21.48
CA GLU A 596 -11.77 -5.23 22.29
C GLU A 596 -11.97 -3.75 21.94
N ARG A 597 -10.87 -2.98 21.88
CA ARG A 597 -10.96 -1.54 21.59
C ARG A 597 -11.46 -1.28 20.17
N LEU A 598 -10.99 -2.06 19.19
CA LEU A 598 -11.40 -1.86 17.80
C LEU A 598 -12.88 -2.20 17.58
N LYS A 599 -13.38 -3.24 18.23
CA LYS A 599 -14.81 -3.60 18.17
C LYS A 599 -15.68 -2.49 18.80
N LYS A 600 -15.24 -1.98 19.96
CA LYS A 600 -15.91 -0.86 20.62
C LYS A 600 -15.98 0.35 19.73
N GLN A 601 -14.90 0.65 19.01
CA GLN A 601 -14.89 1.79 18.07
C GLN A 601 -15.84 1.56 16.90
N GLN A 602 -15.94 0.33 16.39
CA GLN A 602 -16.85 0.02 15.30
C GLN A 602 -18.31 0.28 15.70
N GLU A 603 -18.67 -0.10 16.92
CA GLU A 603 -20.02 0.15 17.47
C GLU A 603 -20.32 1.64 17.59
N ASN A 604 -19.29 2.47 17.76
CA ASN A 604 -19.41 3.87 18.12
C ASN A 604 -18.83 4.84 17.06
N TRP A 605 -18.90 4.50 15.76
CA TRP A 605 -18.40 5.36 14.70
C TRP A 605 -18.86 6.80 14.83
N HIS A 606 -20.15 7.01 15.17
CA HIS A 606 -20.79 8.33 15.27
C HIS A 606 -20.17 9.24 16.33
N LEU A 607 -19.35 8.70 17.21
CA LEU A 607 -18.74 9.48 18.29
C LEU A 607 -17.37 10.06 17.92
N PHE A 608 -16.89 9.82 16.71
CA PHE A 608 -15.55 10.29 16.30
C PHE A 608 -15.63 11.46 15.33
N ASN A 609 -14.75 12.44 15.54
CA ASN A 609 -14.62 13.61 14.68
C ASN A 609 -13.73 13.26 13.48
N SER A 610 -14.13 13.65 12.28
CA SER A 610 -13.43 13.28 11.04
C SER A 610 -12.08 14.01 10.87
N SER A 611 -12.03 15.31 11.21
CA SER A 611 -10.83 16.11 10.93
C SER A 611 -9.73 15.94 11.98
N SER A 612 -10.04 15.41 13.15
CA SER A 612 -9.09 15.20 14.25
C SER A 612 -8.98 13.76 14.69
N LEU A 613 -9.95 12.92 14.30
CA LEU A 613 -10.14 11.54 14.73
C LEU A 613 -10.44 11.39 16.23
N LYS A 614 -10.63 12.49 16.96
CA LYS A 614 -10.93 12.43 18.40
C LYS A 614 -12.30 11.82 18.67
N GLY A 615 -12.34 10.93 19.64
CA GLY A 615 -13.59 10.38 20.15
C GLY A 615 -14.21 11.27 21.23
N ARG A 616 -15.48 10.99 21.54
CA ARG A 616 -16.21 11.63 22.64
C ARG A 616 -17.07 10.56 23.32
N GLY A 617 -17.67 10.91 24.47
CA GLY A 617 -18.50 9.96 25.19
C GLY A 617 -17.70 8.73 25.60
N VAL A 618 -18.24 7.54 25.30
CA VAL A 618 -17.62 6.29 25.72
C VAL A 618 -16.26 6.02 25.06
N VAL A 619 -15.88 6.78 24.04
CA VAL A 619 -14.57 6.70 23.37
C VAL A 619 -13.78 7.99 23.45
N GLU A 620 -14.07 8.86 24.43
CA GLU A 620 -13.46 10.20 24.53
C GLU A 620 -11.94 10.20 24.71
N LYS A 621 -11.37 9.09 25.14
CA LYS A 621 -9.91 8.96 25.34
C LYS A 621 -9.23 8.23 24.20
N GLU A 622 -9.85 8.21 23.01
CA GLU A 622 -9.32 7.48 21.86
C GLU A 622 -9.40 8.33 20.60
N TYR A 623 -8.45 8.11 19.69
CA TYR A 623 -8.56 8.54 18.31
C TYR A 623 -9.09 7.36 17.48
N TYR A 624 -9.88 7.64 16.47
CA TYR A 624 -10.45 6.58 15.63
C TYR A 624 -9.35 5.76 14.97
N GLY A 625 -9.45 4.44 15.11
CA GLY A 625 -8.51 3.50 14.54
C GLY A 625 -7.23 3.34 15.35
N LEU A 626 -7.11 4.04 16.50
CA LEU A 626 -5.92 3.96 17.36
C LEU A 626 -4.65 4.05 16.51
N PRO A 627 -4.47 5.13 15.71
CA PRO A 627 -3.36 5.17 14.75
C PRO A 627 -2.04 4.94 15.47
N TRP A 628 -1.27 3.95 14.97
CA TRP A 628 -0.01 3.65 15.65
C TRP A 628 1.00 4.81 15.43
N PRO A 629 1.89 5.06 16.40
CA PRO A 629 2.09 4.37 17.69
C PRO A 629 0.96 4.61 18.69
N CYS A 630 0.51 3.50 19.28
CA CYS A 630 -0.48 3.46 20.34
C CYS A 630 0.18 2.63 21.45
N TRP A 631 0.88 3.33 22.36
CA TRP A 631 1.93 2.76 23.20
C TRP A 631 1.43 1.81 24.28
N SER A 632 0.18 1.95 24.69
CA SER A 632 -0.38 1.15 25.79
C SER A 632 -1.89 0.98 25.58
N GLU A 633 -2.49 0.13 26.37
CA GLU A 633 -3.93 -0.15 26.28
C GLU A 633 -4.81 1.06 26.66
N THR A 634 -4.22 2.09 27.22
CA THR A 634 -4.93 3.35 27.55
C THR A 634 -4.47 4.52 26.67
N HIS A 635 -3.48 4.32 25.79
CA HIS A 635 -2.99 5.37 24.91
C HIS A 635 -4.01 5.60 23.78
N PRO A 636 -4.26 6.85 23.38
CA PRO A 636 -5.30 7.17 22.39
C PRO A 636 -4.92 6.85 20.95
N GLY A 637 -3.63 6.64 20.66
CA GLY A 637 -3.09 6.59 19.29
C GLY A 637 -2.41 7.91 18.92
N SER A 638 -1.79 7.95 17.75
CA SER A 638 -0.98 9.10 17.30
C SER A 638 -1.37 9.47 15.87
N PRO A 639 -2.44 10.24 15.68
CA PRO A 639 -2.93 10.56 14.33
C PRO A 639 -1.99 11.46 13.54
N VAL A 640 -1.20 12.32 14.22
CA VAL A 640 -0.21 13.19 13.57
C VAL A 640 1.16 12.84 14.14
N LEU A 641 2.00 12.20 13.35
CA LEU A 641 3.35 11.83 13.79
C LEU A 641 4.24 13.06 13.94
N TYR A 642 5.18 12.97 14.87
CA TYR A 642 6.23 13.98 15.08
C TYR A 642 5.72 15.32 15.62
N ASN A 643 4.54 15.32 16.20
CA ASN A 643 3.92 16.51 16.77
C ASN A 643 4.42 16.71 18.20
N THR A 644 5.30 17.69 18.41
CA THR A 644 5.86 17.99 19.74
C THR A 644 4.97 18.94 20.54
N SER A 645 3.87 19.46 19.95
CA SER A 645 2.96 20.35 20.69
C SER A 645 2.04 19.60 21.64
N LEU A 646 2.01 18.27 21.56
CA LEU A 646 1.19 17.40 22.41
C LEU A 646 2.08 16.58 23.36
N PRO A 647 1.55 16.22 24.54
CA PRO A 647 2.21 15.21 25.37
C PRO A 647 2.25 13.85 24.64
N VAL A 648 3.28 13.05 24.95
CA VAL A 648 3.39 11.69 24.40
C VAL A 648 2.14 10.86 24.74
N SER A 649 1.59 11.06 25.93
CA SER A 649 0.35 10.38 26.36
C SER A 649 -0.89 10.75 25.54
N GLN A 650 -0.79 11.77 24.70
CA GLN A 650 -1.90 12.22 23.84
C GLN A 650 -1.53 12.12 22.35
N GLY A 651 -0.48 11.40 22.02
CA GLY A 651 -0.04 11.19 20.63
C GLY A 651 1.15 12.03 20.19
N GLY A 652 1.73 12.82 21.09
CA GLY A 652 2.90 13.64 20.77
C GLY A 652 4.16 12.80 20.62
N MET A 653 5.10 13.27 19.79
CA MET A 653 6.38 12.56 19.60
C MET A 653 7.40 13.41 18.85
N GLY A 654 8.69 13.05 19.03
CA GLY A 654 9.78 13.61 18.25
C GLY A 654 10.15 12.71 17.08
N PHE A 655 11.22 13.04 16.37
CA PHE A 655 11.78 12.15 15.34
C PHE A 655 12.57 11.03 16.03
N ARG A 656 12.70 9.90 15.36
CA ARG A 656 13.34 8.71 15.95
C ARG A 656 14.87 8.86 15.99
N ALA A 657 15.46 8.43 17.09
CA ALA A 657 16.93 8.47 17.31
C ALA A 657 17.62 7.21 16.77
N ASN A 658 17.13 6.63 15.67
CA ASN A 658 17.68 5.39 15.14
C ASN A 658 18.90 5.58 14.23
N PHE A 659 19.36 6.81 14.07
CA PHE A 659 20.56 7.10 13.26
C PHE A 659 21.81 7.28 14.10
N GLY A 660 21.69 7.07 15.42
CA GLY A 660 22.79 7.33 16.38
C GLY A 660 22.61 8.66 17.07
N LEU A 661 23.56 9.00 17.93
CA LEU A 661 23.48 10.22 18.73
C LEU A 661 24.38 11.34 18.20
N GLU A 662 25.39 10.98 17.42
CA GLU A 662 26.34 11.94 16.88
C GLU A 662 26.84 11.47 15.52
N LYS A 663 27.20 12.42 14.68
CA LYS A 663 27.85 12.12 13.41
C LYS A 663 28.86 13.22 13.09
N ASN A 664 30.12 12.86 12.91
CA ASN A 664 31.22 13.79 12.58
C ASN A 664 31.27 14.97 13.56
N GLY A 665 31.13 14.68 14.86
CA GLY A 665 31.18 15.71 15.90
C GLY A 665 29.92 16.56 16.04
N VAL A 666 28.85 16.23 15.28
CA VAL A 666 27.60 16.96 15.32
C VAL A 666 26.54 16.11 16.02
N SER A 667 25.87 16.66 17.02
CA SER A 667 24.79 15.95 17.72
C SER A 667 23.60 15.75 16.80
N LEU A 668 23.07 14.53 16.78
CA LEU A 668 21.84 14.20 16.05
C LEU A 668 20.61 14.32 16.96
N LEU A 669 20.78 14.69 18.22
CA LEU A 669 19.63 14.92 19.12
C LEU A 669 19.01 16.29 18.86
N ALA A 670 17.71 16.39 19.11
CA ALA A 670 16.98 17.65 18.98
C ALA A 670 17.49 18.67 20.02
N VAL A 671 17.37 19.96 19.74
CA VAL A 671 17.85 20.99 20.66
C VAL A 671 16.85 21.21 21.80
N GLU A 672 17.32 21.94 22.84
CA GLU A 672 16.48 22.30 23.98
C GLU A 672 15.22 23.04 23.49
N GLY A 673 14.07 22.69 24.06
CA GLY A 673 12.78 23.25 23.66
C GLY A 673 12.04 22.47 22.60
N SER A 674 12.65 21.40 22.02
CA SER A 674 12.07 20.63 20.92
C SER A 674 11.45 19.29 21.36
N ALA A 675 11.42 19.01 22.66
CA ALA A 675 10.82 17.77 23.17
C ALA A 675 9.28 17.86 23.14
N PRO A 676 8.61 16.69 23.06
CA PRO A 676 7.15 16.69 23.22
C PRO A 676 6.72 17.39 24.51
N LYS A 677 5.59 18.08 24.44
CA LYS A 677 5.04 18.84 25.57
C LYS A 677 4.94 17.95 26.81
N GLY A 678 5.37 18.49 27.96
CA GLY A 678 5.30 17.78 29.23
C GLY A 678 6.45 16.80 29.48
N SER A 679 7.45 16.75 28.59
CA SER A 679 8.60 15.87 28.79
C SER A 679 9.49 16.41 29.93
N LYS A 680 10.02 15.50 30.74
CA LYS A 680 10.99 15.85 31.78
C LYS A 680 12.30 16.38 31.21
N ILE A 681 12.64 15.93 29.98
CA ILE A 681 13.82 16.40 29.25
C ILE A 681 13.33 17.36 28.17
N ASN A 682 13.86 18.55 28.16
CA ASN A 682 13.39 19.63 27.30
C ASN A 682 14.08 19.71 25.93
N GLY A 683 14.79 18.68 25.55
CA GLY A 683 15.50 18.61 24.26
C GLY A 683 15.60 17.19 23.77
N GLY A 684 16.70 16.90 23.08
CA GLY A 684 16.94 15.57 22.54
C GLY A 684 17.35 14.56 23.59
N TYR A 685 17.00 13.32 23.39
CA TYR A 685 17.42 12.23 24.27
C TYR A 685 17.45 10.93 23.45
N ALA A 686 18.28 9.99 23.96
CA ALA A 686 18.46 8.69 23.31
C ALA A 686 17.23 7.80 23.45
N GLU A 687 17.16 6.77 22.64
CA GLU A 687 16.09 5.77 22.81
C GLU A 687 16.21 5.08 24.18
N ILE A 688 15.06 4.69 24.72
CA ILE A 688 14.95 4.18 26.09
C ILE A 688 15.50 2.76 26.19
N THR A 689 16.37 2.55 27.19
CA THR A 689 16.97 1.25 27.50
C THR A 689 16.93 1.02 29.00
N GLY A 690 17.17 -0.24 29.42
CA GLY A 690 17.34 -0.55 30.85
C GLY A 690 18.50 0.22 31.49
N ALA A 691 19.53 0.55 30.71
CA ALA A 691 20.69 1.27 31.20
C ALA A 691 20.44 2.76 31.44
N ASN A 692 19.52 3.38 30.66
CA ASN A 692 19.33 4.85 30.73
C ASN A 692 18.00 5.29 31.33
N ILE A 693 17.06 4.39 31.57
CA ILE A 693 15.69 4.75 31.99
C ILE A 693 15.67 5.55 33.30
N GLU A 694 16.47 5.14 34.28
CA GLU A 694 16.51 5.86 35.58
C GLU A 694 16.94 7.30 35.39
N ALA A 695 17.99 7.52 34.64
CA ALA A 695 18.50 8.87 34.39
C ALA A 695 17.52 9.70 33.54
N LEU A 696 16.99 9.13 32.46
CA LEU A 696 16.11 9.88 31.55
C LEU A 696 14.75 10.17 32.17
N ALA A 697 14.15 9.19 32.84
CA ALA A 697 12.81 9.34 33.42
C ALA A 697 12.82 9.94 34.83
N GLY A 698 14.00 10.03 35.47
CA GLY A 698 14.10 10.52 36.84
C GLY A 698 13.40 9.59 37.83
N VAL A 699 13.59 8.28 37.65
CA VAL A 699 13.00 7.25 38.52
C VAL A 699 14.09 6.35 39.09
N THR A 700 13.72 5.59 40.12
CA THR A 700 14.57 4.55 40.69
C THR A 700 13.83 3.23 40.54
N LEU A 701 14.43 2.30 39.83
CA LEU A 701 13.84 0.97 39.63
C LEU A 701 14.07 0.09 40.87
N THR A 702 13.12 -0.76 41.19
CA THR A 702 13.34 -1.80 42.20
C THR A 702 14.36 -2.81 41.66
N ALA A 703 14.91 -3.64 42.54
CA ALA A 703 15.86 -4.69 42.15
C ALA A 703 15.23 -5.65 41.13
N GLU A 704 13.95 -5.97 41.33
CA GLU A 704 13.19 -6.84 40.41
C GLU A 704 13.03 -6.20 39.03
N GLU A 705 12.64 -4.91 39.02
CA GLU A 705 12.50 -4.17 37.77
C GLU A 705 13.82 -4.08 37.00
N LYS A 706 14.94 -3.78 37.71
CA LYS A 706 16.27 -3.74 37.11
C LYS A 706 16.63 -5.07 36.44
N ALA A 707 16.36 -6.18 37.11
CA ALA A 707 16.63 -7.52 36.57
C ALA A 707 15.84 -7.78 35.29
N LEU A 708 14.57 -7.34 35.26
CA LEU A 708 13.72 -7.54 34.08
C LEU A 708 14.19 -6.75 32.85
N VAL A 709 14.78 -5.57 33.07
CA VAL A 709 15.15 -4.70 31.93
C VAL A 709 16.65 -4.69 31.63
N GLU A 710 17.45 -5.45 32.37
CA GLU A 710 18.89 -5.53 32.15
C GLU A 710 19.20 -5.97 30.70
N GLY A 711 19.98 -5.17 30.00
CA GLY A 711 20.34 -5.45 28.61
C GLY A 711 19.20 -5.31 27.61
N LYS A 712 18.06 -4.78 28.05
CA LYS A 712 16.89 -4.60 27.18
C LYS A 712 16.77 -3.18 26.70
N ASN A 713 16.07 -3.02 25.58
CA ASN A 713 15.55 -1.72 25.13
C ASN A 713 14.02 -1.80 25.05
N TRP A 714 13.38 -0.69 24.78
CA TRP A 714 11.93 -0.62 24.76
C TRP A 714 11.29 -1.58 23.72
N LYS A 715 12.03 -1.95 22.68
CA LYS A 715 11.52 -2.83 21.60
C LYS A 715 11.47 -4.29 22.00
N ASN A 716 12.33 -4.70 22.93
CA ASN A 716 12.37 -6.12 23.34
C ASN A 716 12.10 -6.32 24.85
N ASP A 717 11.61 -5.28 25.52
CA ASP A 717 11.22 -5.39 26.94
C ASP A 717 9.78 -5.91 27.04
N ASP A 718 9.65 -7.21 27.35
CA ASP A 718 8.32 -7.85 27.51
C ASP A 718 7.62 -7.43 28.80
N SER A 719 8.36 -6.94 29.78
CA SER A 719 7.77 -6.49 31.04
C SER A 719 6.94 -5.22 30.88
N GLY A 720 7.26 -4.40 29.86
CA GLY A 720 6.60 -3.13 29.64
C GLY A 720 7.07 -2.01 30.55
N ILE A 721 8.05 -2.29 31.42
CA ILE A 721 8.56 -1.32 32.41
C ILE A 721 9.16 -0.10 31.73
N LEU A 722 9.94 -0.30 30.66
CA LEU A 722 10.60 0.81 29.98
C LEU A 722 9.59 1.77 29.36
N VAL A 723 8.60 1.25 28.68
CA VAL A 723 7.54 2.08 28.08
C VAL A 723 6.72 2.76 29.17
N LYS A 724 6.36 2.05 30.23
CA LYS A 724 5.59 2.60 31.36
C LYS A 724 6.27 3.84 31.95
N TYR A 725 7.56 3.73 32.28
CA TYR A 725 8.28 4.88 32.88
C TYR A 725 8.57 5.98 31.88
N ALA A 726 8.81 5.61 30.60
CA ALA A 726 9.01 6.64 29.55
C ALA A 726 7.75 7.49 29.39
N LEU A 727 6.59 6.84 29.26
CA LEU A 727 5.30 7.56 29.09
C LEU A 727 5.00 8.45 30.31
N ALA A 728 5.25 7.94 31.52
CA ALA A 728 5.01 8.69 32.75
C ALA A 728 5.91 9.94 32.83
N ALA A 729 7.10 9.87 32.21
CA ALA A 729 8.03 11.00 32.17
C ALA A 729 7.80 11.91 30.95
N GLY A 730 6.81 11.62 30.13
CA GLY A 730 6.53 12.36 28.90
C GLY A 730 7.52 12.10 27.77
N LEU A 731 8.22 10.96 27.80
CA LEU A 731 9.26 10.64 26.83
C LEU A 731 8.78 9.64 25.78
N CYS A 732 9.15 9.88 24.53
CA CYS A 732 8.96 8.88 23.46
C CYS A 732 9.91 7.71 23.72
N PRO A 733 9.44 6.47 23.65
CA PRO A 733 10.32 5.32 23.85
C PRO A 733 11.52 5.29 22.91
N TYR A 734 11.40 5.78 21.67
CA TYR A 734 12.47 5.77 20.67
C TYR A 734 13.36 7.03 20.68
N GLY A 735 13.22 7.87 21.70
CA GLY A 735 14.05 9.07 21.83
C GLY A 735 13.45 10.31 21.17
N ASN A 736 14.25 11.37 21.13
CA ASN A 736 13.88 12.61 20.44
C ASN A 736 15.13 13.12 19.71
N ALA A 737 15.13 12.97 18.39
CA ALA A 737 16.28 13.24 17.54
C ALA A 737 15.94 14.22 16.43
N LYS A 738 16.93 14.57 15.62
CA LYS A 738 16.75 15.36 14.41
C LYS A 738 16.34 14.46 13.25
N ALA A 739 15.50 14.95 12.37
CA ALA A 739 15.22 14.33 11.08
C ALA A 739 16.48 14.43 10.21
N MET A 740 16.61 13.51 9.23
CA MET A 740 17.85 13.35 8.46
C MET A 740 17.62 13.67 7.00
N THR A 741 18.42 14.61 6.45
CA THR A 741 18.41 14.86 5.01
C THR A 741 19.48 14.06 4.27
N ILE A 742 20.47 13.53 5.01
CA ILE A 742 21.58 12.76 4.45
C ILE A 742 21.48 11.32 4.92
N VAL A 743 21.49 10.36 3.98
CA VAL A 743 21.47 8.92 4.29
C VAL A 743 22.71 8.29 3.63
N PRO A 744 23.82 8.17 4.37
CA PRO A 744 25.09 7.72 3.75
C PRO A 744 25.06 6.34 3.12
N SER A 745 24.16 5.46 3.58
CA SER A 745 24.07 4.09 3.06
C SER A 745 23.34 3.99 1.73
N PHE A 746 22.66 5.07 1.30
CA PHE A 746 21.95 5.06 0.02
C PHE A 746 22.91 5.38 -1.13
N THR A 747 22.57 4.92 -2.32
CA THR A 747 23.36 5.18 -3.53
C THR A 747 23.58 6.69 -3.72
N ASP A 748 22.53 7.48 -3.46
CA ASP A 748 22.64 8.93 -3.42
C ASP A 748 22.40 9.39 -1.98
N PRO A 749 23.46 9.73 -1.24
CA PRO A 749 23.30 10.15 0.16
C PRO A 749 22.34 11.33 0.35
N ILE A 750 22.31 12.25 -0.63
CA ILE A 750 21.22 13.24 -0.75
C ILE A 750 20.49 12.95 -2.06
N PRO A 751 19.18 13.24 -2.16
CA PRO A 751 18.47 13.00 -3.43
C PRO A 751 19.10 13.78 -4.59
N LYS A 752 19.23 13.12 -5.74
CA LYS A 752 19.77 13.74 -6.94
C LYS A 752 18.86 13.44 -8.13
N HIS A 753 18.74 14.40 -9.03
CA HIS A 753 18.04 14.14 -10.29
C HIS A 753 18.87 13.16 -11.12
N ARG A 754 18.20 12.15 -11.64
CA ARG A 754 18.77 11.18 -12.58
C ARG A 754 17.73 10.91 -13.64
N GLU A 755 18.16 10.88 -14.89
CA GLU A 755 17.25 10.56 -15.98
C GLU A 755 16.71 9.13 -15.81
N PRO A 756 15.47 8.87 -16.20
CA PRO A 756 14.92 7.52 -16.15
C PRO A 756 15.69 6.55 -17.04
N LEU A 757 15.50 5.25 -16.78
CA LEU A 757 16.15 4.20 -17.58
C LEU A 757 15.80 4.32 -19.07
N HIS A 758 14.56 4.73 -19.38
CA HIS A 758 14.11 5.07 -20.72
C HIS A 758 13.92 6.58 -20.79
N SER A 759 15.02 7.33 -20.95
CA SER A 759 14.88 8.79 -21.01
C SER A 759 14.37 9.22 -22.35
N PHE A 760 13.43 10.15 -22.34
CA PHE A 760 12.96 10.87 -23.53
C PHE A 760 13.97 11.91 -24.00
N ARG A 761 14.98 12.23 -23.17
CA ARG A 761 15.96 13.30 -23.41
C ARG A 761 17.39 12.72 -23.34
N PRO A 762 17.83 12.02 -24.39
CA PRO A 762 19.19 11.46 -24.40
C PRO A 762 20.28 12.50 -24.15
N ASP A 763 20.03 13.77 -24.52
CA ASP A 763 20.97 14.86 -24.23
C ASP A 763 21.18 15.09 -22.73
N LEU A 764 20.18 14.80 -21.89
CA LEU A 764 20.31 14.95 -20.45
C LEU A 764 20.91 13.72 -19.78
N VAL A 765 20.92 12.57 -20.46
CA VAL A 765 21.47 11.34 -19.89
C VAL A 765 22.95 11.51 -19.54
N ALA A 766 23.70 12.21 -20.37
CA ALA A 766 25.13 12.44 -20.12
C ALA A 766 25.38 13.23 -18.84
N LYS A 767 24.51 14.19 -18.53
CA LYS A 767 24.63 15.03 -17.34
C LYS A 767 24.04 14.36 -16.09
N TYR A 768 22.94 13.64 -16.27
CA TYR A 768 22.19 13.02 -15.18
C TYR A 768 22.00 11.52 -15.45
N PRO A 769 23.09 10.75 -15.51
CA PRO A 769 22.96 9.31 -15.85
C PRO A 769 22.15 8.54 -14.80
N ALA A 770 21.34 7.60 -15.27
CA ALA A 770 20.58 6.73 -14.38
C ALA A 770 21.53 5.89 -13.52
N VAL A 771 21.08 5.54 -12.33
CA VAL A 771 21.83 4.60 -11.48
C VAL A 771 21.75 3.21 -12.13
N LYS A 772 22.85 2.49 -12.16
CA LYS A 772 22.85 1.12 -12.68
C LYS A 772 21.89 0.27 -11.85
N ASP A 773 21.16 -0.59 -12.54
CA ASP A 773 20.16 -1.46 -11.91
C ASP A 773 20.75 -2.63 -11.13
N LYS A 774 21.94 -2.51 -10.67
CA LYS A 774 22.62 -3.56 -9.93
C LYS A 774 22.11 -3.53 -8.49
N VAL A 775 21.23 -4.44 -8.16
CA VAL A 775 20.58 -4.46 -6.85
C VAL A 775 21.31 -5.44 -5.95
N ASN A 776 22.07 -4.93 -4.99
CA ASN A 776 22.85 -5.72 -4.05
C ASN A 776 22.23 -5.80 -2.65
N HIS A 777 21.04 -5.22 -2.49
CA HIS A 777 20.38 -5.15 -1.18
C HIS A 777 19.58 -6.40 -0.85
N PHE A 778 19.31 -7.23 -1.85
CA PHE A 778 18.44 -8.40 -1.70
C PHE A 778 19.24 -9.66 -1.96
N ARG A 779 18.67 -10.77 -1.50
CA ARG A 779 19.34 -12.08 -1.55
C ARG A 779 19.76 -12.48 -2.96
N VAL A 780 18.88 -12.28 -3.93
CA VAL A 780 19.28 -12.46 -5.32
C VAL A 780 20.18 -11.30 -5.68
N ASN A 781 21.46 -11.53 -5.59
CA ASN A 781 22.44 -10.52 -5.99
C ASN A 781 22.45 -10.50 -7.49
N VAL A 782 21.70 -9.62 -7.98
CA VAL A 782 21.43 -9.60 -9.38
C VAL A 782 22.63 -9.10 -10.12
N ARG A 783 23.03 -9.87 -11.03
CA ARG A 783 23.92 -9.41 -12.07
C ARG A 783 23.15 -8.59 -13.09
N TYR A 784 21.88 -8.35 -12.79
CA TYR A 784 21.02 -7.57 -13.65
C TYR A 784 21.48 -6.11 -13.68
N GLU A 785 21.83 -5.65 -14.87
CA GLU A 785 22.05 -4.24 -15.17
C GLU A 785 21.10 -3.92 -16.31
N SER A 786 20.37 -2.82 -16.19
CA SER A 786 19.47 -2.46 -17.26
C SER A 786 20.24 -2.12 -18.53
N GLU A 787 20.03 -2.89 -19.58
CA GLU A 787 20.61 -2.62 -20.89
C GLU A 787 20.07 -1.32 -21.47
N GLN A 788 18.92 -0.91 -20.97
CA GLN A 788 18.22 0.29 -21.44
C GLN A 788 18.99 1.58 -21.16
N MET A 789 19.81 1.57 -20.12
CA MET A 789 20.64 2.73 -19.78
C MET A 789 21.72 3.01 -20.81
N GLN A 790 22.04 2.01 -21.61
CA GLN A 790 23.20 2.08 -22.51
C GLN A 790 22.85 2.53 -23.92
N GLN A 791 21.57 2.78 -24.17
CA GLN A 791 21.07 3.04 -25.53
C GLN A 791 20.16 4.25 -25.61
N ASP A 792 20.20 4.90 -26.76
CA ASP A 792 19.19 5.92 -27.10
C ASP A 792 18.02 5.19 -27.78
N TRP A 793 16.98 4.94 -26.98
CA TRP A 793 15.79 4.22 -27.45
C TRP A 793 14.83 5.12 -28.23
N THR A 794 15.00 6.46 -28.18
CA THR A 794 14.01 7.38 -28.75
C THR A 794 13.90 7.28 -30.26
N LYS A 795 14.94 6.80 -30.92
CA LYS A 795 14.95 6.64 -32.36
C LYS A 795 13.91 5.62 -32.82
N ASP A 796 13.84 4.49 -32.13
CA ASP A 796 12.94 3.39 -32.49
C ASP A 796 11.69 3.32 -31.63
N TYR A 797 11.70 3.91 -30.44
CA TYR A 797 10.58 3.91 -29.48
C TYR A 797 10.36 5.34 -29.00
N PRO A 798 9.75 6.20 -29.85
CA PRO A 798 9.71 7.64 -29.57
C PRO A 798 8.59 8.12 -28.66
N ILE A 799 7.75 7.21 -28.15
CA ILE A 799 6.54 7.58 -27.41
C ILE A 799 6.69 7.15 -25.96
N ASN A 800 6.43 8.07 -25.03
CA ASN A 800 6.53 7.82 -23.60
C ASN A 800 5.22 7.24 -23.07
N ILE A 801 5.29 6.24 -22.17
CA ILE A 801 4.12 5.73 -21.45
C ILE A 801 3.83 6.62 -20.25
N VAL A 802 2.57 6.97 -20.09
CA VAL A 802 1.99 7.47 -18.86
C VAL A 802 1.00 6.38 -18.39
N SER A 803 1.16 5.85 -17.20
CA SER A 803 0.28 4.78 -16.72
C SER A 803 -0.51 5.20 -15.49
N GLY A 804 -1.65 4.55 -15.26
CA GLY A 804 -2.48 4.86 -14.12
C GLY A 804 -3.67 3.94 -14.01
N ARG A 805 -4.57 4.28 -13.10
CA ARG A 805 -5.80 3.53 -12.87
C ARG A 805 -6.99 4.23 -13.49
N ILE A 806 -8.04 3.45 -13.68
CA ILE A 806 -9.37 3.97 -13.95
C ILE A 806 -10.23 3.68 -12.72
N VAL A 807 -11.28 4.46 -12.52
CA VAL A 807 -12.02 4.43 -11.24
C VAL A 807 -12.75 3.09 -11.01
N GLU A 808 -13.11 2.41 -12.09
CA GLU A 808 -13.90 1.18 -12.02
C GLU A 808 -13.07 -0.03 -11.56
N HIS A 809 -11.76 0.01 -11.74
CA HIS A 809 -10.94 -1.17 -11.46
C HIS A 809 -9.87 -0.92 -10.39
N MET A 810 -9.47 -1.99 -9.71
CA MET A 810 -8.52 -1.94 -8.59
C MET A 810 -7.39 -2.95 -8.80
N GLY A 811 -6.16 -2.49 -8.60
CA GLY A 811 -4.97 -3.34 -8.69
C GLY A 811 -4.83 -3.95 -10.07
N THR A 812 -4.59 -5.25 -10.14
CA THR A 812 -4.53 -5.99 -11.40
C THR A 812 -5.88 -6.04 -12.13
N GLY A 813 -6.95 -5.67 -11.42
CA GLY A 813 -8.30 -5.78 -11.95
C GLY A 813 -8.93 -7.16 -11.80
N THR A 814 -8.19 -8.16 -11.34
CA THR A 814 -8.71 -9.54 -11.25
C THR A 814 -10.06 -9.59 -10.51
N GLU A 815 -10.10 -8.95 -9.35
CA GLU A 815 -11.29 -8.89 -8.51
C GLU A 815 -12.41 -8.05 -9.13
N THR A 816 -12.08 -6.89 -9.68
CA THR A 816 -13.09 -5.95 -10.19
C THR A 816 -13.54 -6.27 -11.60
N ARG A 817 -12.67 -6.87 -12.44
CA ARG A 817 -13.09 -7.33 -13.78
C ARG A 817 -13.97 -8.57 -13.70
N ALA A 818 -13.97 -9.26 -12.56
CA ALA A 818 -14.93 -10.36 -12.31
C ALA A 818 -16.34 -9.83 -12.04
N SER A 819 -16.50 -8.56 -11.73
CA SER A 819 -17.81 -7.94 -11.52
C SER A 819 -18.46 -7.59 -12.86
N LYS A 820 -19.70 -8.03 -13.03
CA LYS A 820 -20.48 -7.69 -14.21
C LYS A 820 -20.70 -6.17 -14.32
N TYR A 821 -21.05 -5.54 -13.20
CA TYR A 821 -21.42 -4.12 -13.19
C TYR A 821 -20.24 -3.21 -13.43
N LEU A 822 -19.11 -3.49 -12.80
CA LEU A 822 -17.91 -2.70 -13.02
C LEU A 822 -17.39 -2.87 -14.46
N SER A 823 -17.50 -4.09 -15.00
CA SER A 823 -17.10 -4.35 -16.39
C SER A 823 -18.04 -3.70 -17.39
N GLU A 824 -19.32 -3.51 -17.06
CA GLU A 824 -20.23 -2.74 -17.93
C GLU A 824 -19.84 -1.28 -17.97
N LEU A 825 -19.33 -0.74 -16.85
CA LEU A 825 -18.85 0.65 -16.81
C LEU A 825 -17.53 0.81 -17.57
N SER A 826 -16.65 -0.16 -17.50
CA SER A 826 -15.35 -0.14 -18.20
C SER A 826 -14.87 -1.58 -18.46
N GLY A 827 -15.42 -2.18 -19.51
CA GLY A 827 -15.11 -3.55 -19.87
C GLY A 827 -13.97 -3.71 -20.86
N GLU A 828 -13.49 -2.62 -21.42
CA GLU A 828 -12.57 -2.63 -22.54
C GLU A 828 -11.37 -1.71 -22.26
N MET A 829 -10.17 -2.20 -22.58
CA MET A 829 -8.96 -1.40 -22.42
C MET A 829 -8.74 -0.49 -23.63
N TYR A 830 -8.27 0.72 -23.36
CA TYR A 830 -7.93 1.68 -24.40
C TYR A 830 -6.66 2.42 -24.00
N GLY A 831 -5.95 2.98 -25.00
CA GLY A 831 -4.83 3.89 -24.77
C GLY A 831 -5.21 5.29 -25.22
N GLU A 832 -4.92 6.32 -24.41
CA GLU A 832 -5.19 7.70 -24.78
C GLU A 832 -4.00 8.28 -25.54
N LEU A 833 -4.26 8.84 -26.71
CA LEU A 833 -3.26 9.56 -27.52
C LEU A 833 -3.74 10.98 -27.81
N HIS A 834 -2.80 11.92 -27.76
CA HIS A 834 -3.11 13.28 -28.22
C HIS A 834 -3.50 13.23 -29.69
N PRO A 835 -4.54 13.98 -30.13
CA PRO A 835 -4.97 13.93 -31.53
C PRO A 835 -3.84 14.21 -32.53
N THR A 836 -2.91 15.11 -32.22
CA THR A 836 -1.75 15.43 -33.09
C THR A 836 -0.88 14.17 -33.28
N LEU A 837 -0.57 13.46 -32.19
CA LEU A 837 0.23 12.23 -32.27
C LEU A 837 -0.53 11.14 -33.03
N ALA A 838 -1.80 10.97 -32.73
CA ALA A 838 -2.65 9.99 -33.43
C ALA A 838 -2.68 10.26 -34.93
N GLY A 839 -2.79 11.53 -35.33
CA GLY A 839 -2.77 11.92 -36.74
C GLY A 839 -1.45 11.56 -37.43
N LYS A 840 -0.33 11.79 -36.73
CA LYS A 840 1.00 11.42 -37.25
C LYS A 840 1.14 9.92 -37.46
N LEU A 841 0.44 9.13 -36.65
CA LEU A 841 0.46 7.67 -36.70
C LEU A 841 -0.63 7.08 -37.60
N GLY A 842 -1.47 7.92 -38.21
CA GLY A 842 -2.57 7.48 -39.07
C GLY A 842 -3.70 6.79 -38.30
N LEU A 843 -3.92 7.19 -37.04
CA LEU A 843 -4.91 6.57 -36.16
C LEU A 843 -6.11 7.49 -35.95
N ASN A 844 -7.29 7.01 -36.31
CA ASN A 844 -8.54 7.67 -35.97
C ASN A 844 -8.98 7.25 -34.57
N ASP A 845 -9.87 8.04 -33.99
CA ASP A 845 -10.45 7.67 -32.70
C ASP A 845 -11.16 6.31 -32.80
N ASN A 846 -10.87 5.42 -31.87
CA ASN A 846 -11.35 4.03 -31.80
C ASN A 846 -10.65 3.03 -32.71
N ASP A 847 -9.68 3.44 -33.53
CA ASP A 847 -8.86 2.49 -34.29
C ASP A 847 -8.08 1.57 -33.33
N MET A 848 -7.83 0.35 -33.76
CA MET A 848 -6.94 -0.56 -33.03
C MET A 848 -5.49 -0.23 -33.34
N MET A 849 -4.64 -0.31 -32.31
CA MET A 849 -3.22 -0.04 -32.47
C MET A 849 -2.39 -1.10 -31.75
N TRP A 850 -1.21 -1.36 -32.31
CA TRP A 850 -0.18 -2.14 -31.61
C TRP A 850 0.74 -1.19 -30.86
N VAL A 851 1.05 -1.57 -29.63
CA VAL A 851 2.04 -0.86 -28.81
C VAL A 851 3.16 -1.85 -28.50
N TYR A 852 4.39 -1.50 -28.88
CA TYR A 852 5.57 -2.35 -28.73
C TYR A 852 6.48 -1.78 -27.64
N GLY A 853 6.90 -2.64 -26.70
CA GLY A 853 7.87 -2.26 -25.65
C GLY A 853 9.29 -2.62 -26.03
N THR A 854 10.26 -1.96 -25.43
CA THR A 854 11.68 -2.17 -25.70
C THR A 854 12.16 -3.58 -25.32
N GLY A 855 11.45 -4.25 -24.40
CA GLY A 855 11.80 -5.61 -23.97
C GLY A 855 11.22 -6.73 -24.83
N GLY A 856 10.63 -6.39 -25.97
CA GLY A 856 10.08 -7.37 -26.92
C GLY A 856 8.61 -7.71 -26.74
N GLY A 857 7.96 -7.18 -25.70
CA GLY A 857 6.51 -7.37 -25.50
C GLY A 857 5.71 -6.43 -26.38
N LYS A 858 4.45 -6.82 -26.63
CA LYS A 858 3.53 -5.99 -27.41
C LYS A 858 2.10 -6.20 -26.95
N ILE A 859 1.27 -5.18 -27.11
CA ILE A 859 -0.15 -5.24 -26.77
C ILE A 859 -0.96 -4.63 -27.92
N LYS A 860 -2.21 -5.09 -28.06
CA LYS A 860 -3.14 -4.58 -29.10
C LYS A 860 -4.34 -3.97 -28.41
N ILE A 861 -4.51 -2.67 -28.54
CA ILE A 861 -5.55 -1.93 -27.80
C ILE A 861 -6.21 -0.87 -28.69
N LYS A 862 -7.36 -0.40 -28.22
CA LYS A 862 -8.11 0.66 -28.90
C LYS A 862 -7.44 2.03 -28.64
N CYS A 863 -7.35 2.86 -29.65
CA CYS A 863 -6.87 4.23 -29.55
C CYS A 863 -8.02 5.16 -29.15
N LYS A 864 -7.81 6.01 -28.17
CA LYS A 864 -8.76 7.06 -27.79
C LYS A 864 -8.06 8.41 -27.90
N HIS A 865 -8.62 9.33 -28.69
CA HIS A 865 -8.09 10.69 -28.78
C HIS A 865 -8.35 11.43 -27.48
N SER A 866 -7.35 12.09 -26.94
CA SER A 866 -7.46 12.77 -25.64
C SER A 866 -6.47 13.92 -25.53
N LEU A 867 -6.92 15.08 -25.07
CA LEU A 867 -6.07 16.22 -24.75
C LEU A 867 -5.46 16.12 -23.35
N ARG A 868 -5.76 15.02 -22.65
CA ARG A 868 -5.28 14.81 -21.27
C ARG A 868 -3.80 14.38 -21.23
N VAL A 869 -3.28 13.90 -22.36
CA VAL A 869 -1.87 13.54 -22.52
C VAL A 869 -1.21 14.50 -23.51
N ASP A 870 0.11 14.62 -23.44
CA ASP A 870 0.84 15.49 -24.37
C ASP A 870 1.09 14.79 -25.73
N GLU A 871 1.74 15.50 -26.64
CA GLU A 871 1.98 15.02 -28.00
C GLU A 871 3.05 13.95 -28.12
N HIS A 872 3.67 13.57 -27.00
CA HIS A 872 4.77 12.59 -26.98
C HIS A 872 4.43 11.35 -26.16
N SER A 873 3.22 11.27 -25.63
CA SER A 873 2.87 10.22 -24.65
C SER A 873 1.61 9.45 -25.02
N VAL A 874 1.55 8.20 -24.53
CA VAL A 874 0.34 7.38 -24.53
C VAL A 874 -0.02 7.04 -23.08
N PHE A 875 -1.28 7.22 -22.70
CA PHE A 875 -1.76 6.74 -21.41
C PHE A 875 -2.25 5.29 -21.55
N LEU A 876 -1.75 4.42 -20.69
CA LEU A 876 -2.17 3.01 -20.63
C LEU A 876 -2.71 2.69 -19.24
N PRO A 877 -3.98 2.26 -19.11
CA PRO A 877 -4.48 1.80 -17.81
C PRO A 877 -3.82 0.50 -17.41
N GLN A 878 -3.62 0.32 -16.11
CA GLN A 878 -2.85 -0.83 -15.60
C GLN A 878 -3.71 -1.96 -15.04
N ASN A 879 -5.04 -1.91 -15.26
CA ASN A 879 -5.99 -2.76 -14.54
C ASN A 879 -6.52 -3.93 -15.37
N PHE A 880 -5.91 -4.23 -16.49
CA PHE A 880 -6.44 -5.23 -17.42
C PHE A 880 -5.53 -6.44 -17.58
N SER A 881 -6.13 -7.55 -17.97
CA SER A 881 -5.47 -8.79 -18.34
C SER A 881 -6.50 -9.70 -19.03
N GLY A 882 -6.07 -10.87 -19.46
CA GLY A 882 -6.95 -11.83 -20.12
C GLY A 882 -6.88 -11.79 -21.64
N ILE A 883 -6.13 -10.82 -22.19
CA ILE A 883 -5.74 -10.79 -23.59
C ILE A 883 -4.21 -10.75 -23.60
N TRP A 884 -3.59 -11.48 -24.52
CA TRP A 884 -2.12 -11.59 -24.62
C TRP A 884 -1.68 -11.34 -26.04
N SER A 885 -1.03 -10.22 -26.27
CA SER A 885 -0.52 -9.83 -27.59
C SER A 885 -1.61 -9.96 -28.67
N GLY A 886 -2.81 -9.46 -28.38
CA GLY A 886 -3.93 -9.43 -29.31
C GLY A 886 -4.82 -10.68 -29.28
N GLU A 887 -4.42 -11.72 -28.55
CA GLU A 887 -5.21 -12.98 -28.50
C GLU A 887 -5.93 -13.11 -27.16
N SER A 888 -7.23 -13.39 -27.23
CA SER A 888 -8.04 -13.61 -26.02
C SER A 888 -7.63 -14.91 -25.34
N LEU A 889 -7.46 -14.86 -24.03
CA LEU A 889 -7.17 -16.04 -23.22
C LEU A 889 -8.43 -16.62 -22.59
N VAL A 890 -9.64 -16.17 -22.99
CA VAL A 890 -10.90 -16.56 -22.35
C VAL A 890 -11.05 -18.08 -22.27
N ASN A 891 -10.64 -18.80 -23.33
CA ASN A 891 -10.77 -20.26 -23.41
C ASN A 891 -9.74 -21.00 -22.56
N ARG A 892 -8.80 -20.29 -21.96
CA ARG A 892 -7.78 -20.90 -21.08
C ARG A 892 -8.21 -20.88 -19.60
N TYR A 893 -9.28 -20.13 -19.28
CA TYR A 893 -9.85 -20.12 -17.91
C TYR A 893 -10.58 -21.43 -17.65
N PRO A 894 -10.56 -21.94 -16.41
CA PRO A 894 -11.49 -23.01 -16.05
C PRO A 894 -12.93 -22.63 -16.37
N ALA A 895 -13.77 -23.61 -16.64
CA ALA A 895 -15.16 -23.38 -17.06
C ALA A 895 -15.87 -22.39 -16.11
N GLN A 896 -16.53 -21.40 -16.67
CA GLN A 896 -17.38 -20.41 -15.98
C GLN A 896 -16.61 -19.45 -15.05
N THR A 897 -15.26 -19.41 -15.14
CA THR A 897 -14.49 -18.55 -14.24
C THR A 897 -13.88 -17.31 -14.91
N ALA A 898 -14.04 -17.15 -16.21
CA ALA A 898 -13.46 -15.99 -16.90
C ALA A 898 -14.08 -14.69 -16.38
N PRO A 899 -13.29 -13.64 -16.22
CA PRO A 899 -13.86 -12.34 -15.84
C PRO A 899 -14.68 -11.74 -16.98
N TYR A 900 -15.57 -10.82 -16.64
CA TYR A 900 -16.40 -10.12 -17.64
C TYR A 900 -15.58 -9.11 -18.43
N GLY A 901 -14.64 -8.43 -17.78
CA GLY A 901 -13.76 -7.46 -18.43
C GLY A 901 -12.43 -8.07 -18.81
N LEU A 902 -12.08 -8.00 -20.09
CA LEU A 902 -10.79 -8.52 -20.59
C LEU A 902 -10.03 -7.41 -21.30
N GLY A 903 -8.71 -7.44 -21.20
CA GLY A 903 -7.83 -6.51 -21.88
C GLY A 903 -6.41 -6.99 -21.84
N GLU A 904 -5.53 -6.20 -22.45
CA GLU A 904 -4.11 -6.49 -22.48
C GLU A 904 -3.45 -6.12 -21.16
N ASN A 905 -2.37 -6.79 -20.83
CA ASN A 905 -1.58 -6.44 -19.67
C ASN A 905 -0.51 -5.42 -20.08
N SER A 906 -0.65 -4.18 -19.59
CA SER A 906 0.25 -3.09 -19.97
C SER A 906 1.71 -3.35 -19.54
N THR A 907 1.95 -4.23 -18.57
CA THR A 907 3.33 -4.51 -18.16
C THR A 907 4.11 -5.32 -19.18
N GLN A 908 3.48 -5.80 -20.24
CA GLN A 908 4.23 -6.38 -21.37
C GLN A 908 5.12 -5.33 -22.04
N VAL A 909 4.78 -4.05 -21.94
CA VAL A 909 5.48 -3.00 -22.68
C VAL A 909 6.22 -2.00 -21.79
N THR A 910 6.23 -2.21 -20.46
CA THR A 910 6.95 -1.31 -19.56
C THR A 910 8.46 -1.64 -19.51
N SER A 911 9.25 -0.68 -19.04
CA SER A 911 10.69 -0.84 -18.87
C SER A 911 11.01 -1.93 -17.82
N TYR A 912 12.24 -2.41 -17.82
CA TYR A 912 12.70 -3.43 -16.89
C TYR A 912 13.87 -2.88 -16.09
N GLY A 913 13.56 -2.28 -14.98
CA GLY A 913 14.54 -1.71 -14.05
C GLY A 913 13.88 -1.38 -12.73
N PHE A 914 14.68 -1.08 -11.73
CA PHE A 914 14.21 -1.04 -10.33
C PHE A 914 14.88 0.04 -9.52
N ASP A 915 14.14 0.53 -8.51
CA ASP A 915 14.72 1.38 -7.47
C ASP A 915 15.78 0.58 -6.72
N GLN A 916 16.98 1.15 -6.60
CA GLN A 916 18.14 0.44 -6.06
C GLN A 916 18.04 0.10 -4.56
N GLN A 917 17.24 0.86 -3.82
CA GLN A 917 17.11 0.63 -2.38
C GLN A 917 16.08 -0.46 -2.07
N THR A 918 15.07 -0.60 -2.91
CA THR A 918 13.88 -1.40 -2.56
C THR A 918 13.48 -2.43 -3.60
N ALA A 919 14.06 -2.39 -4.79
CA ALA A 919 13.65 -3.23 -5.91
C ALA A 919 12.23 -2.94 -6.43
N CYS A 920 11.70 -1.75 -6.18
CA CYS A 920 10.42 -1.35 -6.76
C CYS A 920 10.61 -1.10 -8.26
N PRO A 921 9.79 -1.69 -9.14
CA PRO A 921 10.01 -1.53 -10.59
C PRO A 921 9.70 -0.13 -11.11
N GLU A 922 10.44 0.29 -12.13
CA GLU A 922 10.20 1.56 -12.82
C GLU A 922 9.12 1.32 -13.89
N THR A 923 7.87 1.47 -13.50
CA THR A 923 6.73 1.25 -14.42
C THR A 923 6.08 2.55 -14.86
N LYS A 924 6.54 3.69 -14.34
CA LYS A 924 5.93 4.99 -14.64
C LYS A 924 6.69 5.79 -15.71
N CYS A 925 7.75 5.22 -16.23
CA CYS A 925 8.52 5.86 -17.30
C CYS A 925 9.08 4.79 -18.22
N SER A 926 8.49 4.68 -19.41
CA SER A 926 8.90 3.67 -20.39
C SER A 926 8.71 4.24 -21.79
N LEU A 927 9.47 3.71 -22.74
CA LEU A 927 9.35 4.14 -24.13
C LEU A 927 8.76 3.02 -24.97
N VAL A 928 7.89 3.37 -25.90
CA VAL A 928 7.19 2.45 -26.77
C VAL A 928 7.15 2.96 -28.21
N ARG A 929 6.83 2.06 -29.14
CA ARG A 929 6.53 2.36 -30.52
C ARG A 929 5.07 1.97 -30.77
N ILE A 930 4.34 2.77 -31.52
CA ILE A 930 2.92 2.52 -31.81
C ILE A 930 2.72 2.46 -33.32
N GLU A 931 1.93 1.50 -33.75
CA GLU A 931 1.56 1.32 -35.17
C GLU A 931 0.06 1.02 -35.25
N ARG A 932 -0.56 1.40 -36.36
CA ARG A 932 -1.95 1.02 -36.64
C ARG A 932 -2.01 -0.52 -36.79
N ALA A 933 -3.03 -1.18 -36.18
CA ALA A 933 -3.16 -2.64 -36.19
C ALA A 933 -3.86 -3.11 -37.48
#